data_9232d573462b7e0e1d2c264f152ee345
#
_entry.id   9232d573462b7e0e1d2c264f152ee345
#
_cell.length_a   1.000
_cell.length_b   1.000
_cell.length_c   1.000
_cell.angle_alpha   90.00
_cell.angle_beta   90.00
_cell.angle_gamma   90.00
#
_symmetry.space_group_name_H-M   'P 1'
#
loop_
_entity.id
_entity.type
_entity.pdbx_description
1 polymer ?
#
loop_
_entity_poly.entity_id
_entity_poly.type
_entity_poly.pdbx_seq_one_letter_code
_entity_poly.pdbx_strand_id
1 'polypeptide(L)'
;MSQVESEVTISGNTKQFDKGELFGAAVKNFMKDGEDMAEQHQAQDQHEQTAEELHELKRIRREKLAELQAAGKDPFQQVRFERDHYTTDIHEHFDELEGKTVRLAGRMMSKRIMGKASFSDMRDRYGRLQLYIKRDNVGEDVYKGYKKFDIGDIIGIEGEVFRTQKGEISVSVTELTLLSKNLAPLPEKWHGLKDTDMRYRQRYVDLIVNPEVRDTFEKRSAIVREIRNFMDSRGFMEVETPCLNTIPGGAAARPFITHHNALDIDMYLRIATELHLKRLIVGGLERVYEIGRIFRNEGMDTRHNPEFTTIELYQAYTDYHGMMDITEDMVIHVCEKVLGSTKVMYQGVEIDFSKGWKRMTMAEAVKEYAGIDFMALSPEEALEAVKAKGLEIEKGKESWGDLMALCYDEYVEANLMQPTFITDYPVEISPLAKRKPSDPRLTERFECFIYGRELCNAFSELNDPIDQKERFERQVALRAAGDEEAGMMDEDFINALEYGMPPTGGMGMGIDRLVMFLTDAASIRDVLLFPTMKTLDPKKAENKAEKAAVNGSAEAATVSAPSVQIDLSKVKIEPLFADDVDFETFSKSDFRVVKIEACEAVPKSKKLLKFTLNDGTDRKRTILSGIHEYYEPEELVGKTCVAITNLPPRKMMGIDSEGMLISAVYEYDGREGLNLLMLDDSIPAGAKLY
;
A
#
# COMPACT_ATOMS: atom_id res chain seq x y z
N MET A 1 22.31 43.37 23.91
CA MET A 1 21.81 44.24 24.98
C MET A 1 20.63 45.04 24.44
N SER A 2 19.44 44.65 24.76
CA SER A 2 18.25 45.51 24.96
C SER A 2 17.15 44.58 25.48
N GLN A 3 16.72 44.91 26.70
CA GLN A 3 15.61 44.28 27.40
C GLN A 3 14.30 44.61 26.68
N VAL A 4 13.41 43.63 26.55
CA VAL A 4 11.99 43.89 26.33
C VAL A 4 11.24 43.19 27.47
N GLU A 5 10.74 44.02 28.37
CA GLU A 5 9.77 43.67 29.40
C GLU A 5 8.38 43.57 28.73
N SER A 6 7.64 42.49 28.96
CA SER A 6 6.21 42.41 28.66
C SER A 6 5.45 42.23 29.97
N GLU A 7 4.72 43.28 30.37
CA GLU A 7 3.75 43.23 31.46
C GLU A 7 2.44 42.56 31.01
N VAL A 8 1.97 41.60 31.80
CA VAL A 8 0.60 41.06 31.70
C VAL A 8 -0.14 41.50 32.97
N THR A 9 -1.13 42.35 32.82
CA THR A 9 -1.99 42.85 33.92
C THR A 9 -3.25 42.00 33.99
N ILE A 10 -3.44 41.26 35.07
CA ILE A 10 -4.74 40.68 35.45
C ILE A 10 -5.09 41.27 36.84
N SER A 11 -6.16 42.10 36.84
CA SER A 11 -6.88 42.68 37.98
C SER A 11 -6.20 42.65 39.35
N GLY A 12 -5.56 43.75 39.71
CA GLY A 12 -5.58 44.27 41.05
C GLY A 12 -4.77 43.60 42.14
N ASN A 13 -3.50 43.21 41.86
CA ASN A 13 -2.42 43.18 42.88
C ASN A 13 -1.10 42.75 42.22
N THR A 14 -0.13 43.64 42.22
CA THR A 14 1.22 43.37 41.72
C THR A 14 2.03 42.69 42.81
N LYS A 15 2.36 41.39 42.62
CA LYS A 15 3.44 40.73 43.36
C LYS A 15 4.53 40.37 42.36
N GLN A 16 5.73 40.90 42.58
CA GLN A 16 6.94 40.47 41.89
C GLN A 16 7.30 39.05 42.35
N PHE A 17 7.38 38.12 41.41
CA PHE A 17 7.89 36.77 41.64
C PHE A 17 9.24 36.61 40.94
N ASP A 18 10.17 35.99 41.64
CA ASP A 18 11.49 35.63 41.13
C ASP A 18 11.37 34.59 40.01
N LYS A 19 12.04 34.84 38.87
CA LYS A 19 12.04 33.95 37.69
C LYS A 19 12.56 32.52 37.97
N GLY A 20 13.31 32.33 39.07
CA GLY A 20 13.81 31.03 39.50
C GLY A 20 12.72 30.13 40.10
N GLU A 21 11.74 30.71 40.84
CA GLU A 21 10.66 29.93 41.46
C GLU A 21 9.58 29.50 40.49
N LEU A 22 9.28 30.31 39.47
CA LEU A 22 8.32 29.95 38.41
C LEU A 22 8.86 28.83 37.48
N PHE A 23 10.16 28.85 37.21
CA PHE A 23 10.78 27.79 36.41
C PHE A 23 10.89 26.48 37.18
N GLY A 24 11.18 26.54 38.47
CA GLY A 24 11.22 25.37 39.37
C GLY A 24 9.82 24.72 39.57
N ALA A 25 8.76 25.54 39.65
CA ALA A 25 7.39 25.05 39.80
C ALA A 25 6.86 24.44 38.47
N ALA A 26 7.19 25.05 37.32
CA ALA A 26 6.82 24.53 36.01
C ALA A 26 7.53 23.21 35.69
N VAL A 27 8.83 23.08 36.02
CA VAL A 27 9.60 21.84 35.83
C VAL A 27 9.11 20.75 36.78
N LYS A 28 8.75 21.07 38.05
CA LYS A 28 8.16 20.08 38.97
C LYS A 28 6.77 19.61 38.55
N ASN A 29 5.93 20.50 38.02
CA ASN A 29 4.62 20.08 37.46
C ASN A 29 4.81 19.25 36.17
N PHE A 30 5.73 19.62 35.30
CA PHE A 30 6.02 18.84 34.07
C PHE A 30 6.61 17.46 34.37
N MET A 31 7.44 17.35 35.43
CA MET A 31 7.94 16.03 35.88
C MET A 31 6.84 15.19 36.54
N LYS A 32 5.95 15.83 37.32
CA LYS A 32 4.84 15.15 37.98
C LYS A 32 3.77 14.69 36.97
N ASP A 33 3.47 15.52 35.95
CA ASP A 33 2.60 15.13 34.83
C ASP A 33 3.26 14.05 33.97
N GLY A 34 4.60 14.01 33.88
CA GLY A 34 5.37 12.95 33.22
C GLY A 34 5.36 11.62 33.98
N GLU A 35 5.45 11.68 35.34
CA GLU A 35 5.34 10.49 36.19
C GLU A 35 3.90 9.97 36.24
N ASP A 36 2.89 10.84 36.35
CA ASP A 36 1.47 10.43 36.25
C ASP A 36 1.09 9.89 34.86
N MET A 37 1.68 10.41 33.78
CA MET A 37 1.54 9.83 32.43
C MET A 37 2.31 8.52 32.28
N ALA A 38 3.47 8.37 32.89
CA ALA A 38 4.23 7.10 32.88
C ALA A 38 3.54 6.02 33.71
N GLU A 39 2.94 6.38 34.88
CA GLU A 39 2.13 5.43 35.65
C GLU A 39 0.80 5.10 34.94
N GLN A 40 0.18 6.03 34.23
CA GLN A 40 -0.98 5.76 33.36
C GLN A 40 -0.60 4.94 32.13
N HIS A 41 0.62 5.08 31.57
CA HIS A 41 1.14 4.21 30.52
C HIS A 41 1.54 2.83 31.02
N GLN A 42 2.06 2.68 32.26
CA GLN A 42 2.33 1.38 32.85
C GLN A 42 1.06 0.63 33.29
N ALA A 43 -0.05 1.34 33.59
CA ALA A 43 -1.35 0.72 33.81
C ALA A 43 -2.10 0.38 32.50
N GLN A 44 -1.55 0.76 31.34
CA GLN A 44 -2.04 0.50 29.99
C GLN A 44 -1.25 -0.58 29.22
N ASP A 45 -0.26 -1.21 29.85
CA ASP A 45 0.33 -2.46 29.36
C ASP A 45 -0.69 -3.58 29.53
N GLN A 46 -1.60 -3.66 28.59
CA GLN A 46 -2.77 -4.50 28.63
C GLN A 46 -2.69 -5.58 27.59
N HIS A 47 -2.68 -6.78 28.13
CA HIS A 47 -3.13 -8.03 27.54
C HIS A 47 -3.48 -7.95 26.04
N GLU A 48 -2.48 -8.07 25.16
CA GLU A 48 -2.71 -8.73 23.90
C GLU A 48 -3.24 -10.13 24.23
N GLN A 49 -4.47 -10.44 23.79
CA GLN A 49 -5.05 -11.77 24.01
C GLN A 49 -4.10 -12.82 23.42
N THR A 50 -3.62 -13.70 24.25
CA THR A 50 -2.74 -14.77 23.79
C THR A 50 -3.46 -15.66 22.78
N ALA A 51 -2.70 -16.34 21.92
CA ALA A 51 -3.28 -17.30 20.96
C ALA A 51 -4.12 -18.38 21.66
N GLU A 52 -3.73 -18.78 22.89
CA GLU A 52 -4.47 -19.73 23.71
C GLU A 52 -5.80 -19.17 24.22
N GLU A 53 -5.83 -17.93 24.71
CA GLU A 53 -7.06 -17.25 25.12
C GLU A 53 -8.02 -17.07 23.94
N LEU A 54 -7.51 -16.71 22.77
CA LEU A 54 -8.29 -16.60 21.55
C LEU A 54 -8.88 -17.95 21.13
N HIS A 55 -8.09 -19.04 21.24
CA HIS A 55 -8.54 -20.39 20.95
C HIS A 55 -9.63 -20.82 21.93
N GLU A 56 -9.45 -20.53 23.23
CA GLU A 56 -10.43 -20.84 24.27
C GLU A 56 -11.75 -20.06 24.06
N LEU A 57 -11.68 -18.77 23.72
CA LEU A 57 -12.88 -17.99 23.41
C LEU A 57 -13.64 -18.52 22.20
N LYS A 58 -12.92 -18.97 21.16
CA LYS A 58 -13.53 -19.61 19.99
C LYS A 58 -14.20 -20.95 20.37
N ARG A 59 -13.58 -21.73 21.26
CA ARG A 59 -14.13 -22.98 21.77
C ARG A 59 -15.45 -22.74 22.54
N ILE A 60 -15.44 -21.80 23.49
CA ILE A 60 -16.61 -21.42 24.28
C ILE A 60 -17.78 -20.97 23.38
N ARG A 61 -17.50 -20.17 22.36
CA ARG A 61 -18.53 -19.70 21.42
C ARG A 61 -19.12 -20.82 20.57
N ARG A 62 -18.31 -21.81 20.18
CA ARG A 62 -18.79 -23.02 19.49
C ARG A 62 -19.67 -23.91 20.40
N GLU A 63 -19.32 -24.04 21.68
CA GLU A 63 -20.14 -24.74 22.65
C GLU A 63 -21.51 -24.08 22.84
N LYS A 64 -21.53 -22.72 22.96
CA LYS A 64 -22.77 -21.95 23.00
C LYS A 64 -23.64 -22.16 21.74
N LEU A 65 -23.01 -22.23 20.56
CA LEU A 65 -23.72 -22.56 19.32
C LEU A 65 -24.32 -23.98 19.37
N ALA A 66 -23.53 -24.97 19.79
CA ALA A 66 -24.00 -26.35 19.92
C ALA A 66 -25.19 -26.47 20.88
N GLU A 67 -25.16 -25.72 22.01
CA GLU A 67 -26.32 -25.66 22.94
C GLU A 67 -27.57 -25.08 22.26
N LEU A 68 -27.41 -24.01 21.43
CA LEU A 68 -28.52 -23.43 20.68
C LEU A 68 -29.08 -24.40 19.65
N GLN A 69 -28.22 -25.11 18.93
CA GLN A 69 -28.60 -26.11 17.93
C GLN A 69 -29.35 -27.28 18.58
N ALA A 70 -28.83 -27.78 19.69
CA ALA A 70 -29.50 -28.88 20.46
C ALA A 70 -30.86 -28.45 21.00
N ALA A 71 -31.04 -27.15 21.28
CA ALA A 71 -32.33 -26.59 21.73
C ALA A 71 -33.29 -26.25 20.57
N GLY A 72 -32.96 -26.56 19.32
CA GLY A 72 -33.77 -26.23 18.14
C GLY A 72 -33.81 -24.73 17.83
N LYS A 73 -32.81 -23.94 18.30
CA LYS A 73 -32.68 -22.49 18.11
C LYS A 73 -31.42 -22.14 17.32
N ASP A 74 -31.12 -22.93 16.29
CA ASP A 74 -29.95 -22.70 15.43
C ASP A 74 -30.07 -21.38 14.64
N PRO A 75 -29.23 -20.36 14.93
CA PRO A 75 -29.31 -19.08 14.26
C PRO A 75 -28.99 -19.16 12.76
N PHE A 76 -28.24 -20.19 12.35
CA PHE A 76 -27.86 -20.36 10.94
C PHE A 76 -28.97 -20.94 10.06
N GLN A 77 -30.06 -21.36 10.64
CA GLN A 77 -31.27 -21.75 9.91
C GLN A 77 -32.18 -20.57 9.59
N GLN A 78 -31.87 -19.38 10.16
CA GLN A 78 -32.62 -18.15 9.86
C GLN A 78 -32.23 -17.62 8.48
N VAL A 79 -33.11 -17.76 7.49
CA VAL A 79 -32.82 -17.40 6.09
C VAL A 79 -33.24 -15.97 5.73
N ARG A 80 -34.14 -15.34 6.50
CA ARG A 80 -34.66 -14.00 6.23
C ARG A 80 -35.03 -13.30 7.54
N PHE A 81 -34.74 -12.00 7.59
CA PHE A 81 -35.26 -11.08 8.60
C PHE A 81 -35.67 -9.79 7.89
N GLU A 82 -36.93 -9.40 8.05
CA GLU A 82 -37.44 -8.16 7.45
C GLU A 82 -37.19 -7.02 8.42
N ARG A 83 -36.43 -6.04 7.96
CA ARG A 83 -36.23 -4.75 8.63
C ARG A 83 -36.94 -3.68 7.84
N ASP A 84 -37.46 -2.66 8.52
CA ASP A 84 -38.16 -1.52 7.93
C ASP A 84 -37.34 -0.22 7.99
N HIS A 85 -36.35 -0.14 8.93
CA HIS A 85 -35.51 1.03 9.14
C HIS A 85 -34.04 0.66 9.29
N TYR A 86 -33.17 1.65 9.15
CA TYR A 86 -31.78 1.62 9.55
C TYR A 86 -31.55 2.48 10.81
N THR A 87 -30.39 2.34 11.43
CA THR A 87 -30.06 3.08 12.66
C THR A 87 -30.05 4.59 12.43
N THR A 88 -29.64 5.07 11.26
CA THR A 88 -29.66 6.50 10.89
C THR A 88 -31.08 7.03 10.73
N ASP A 89 -31.98 6.25 10.15
CA ASP A 89 -33.38 6.67 9.99
C ASP A 89 -34.01 7.01 11.34
N ILE A 90 -33.64 6.23 12.39
CA ILE A 90 -34.16 6.46 13.75
C ILE A 90 -33.60 7.76 14.35
N HIS A 91 -32.35 8.12 14.03
CA HIS A 91 -31.77 9.38 14.50
C HIS A 91 -32.28 10.60 13.72
N GLU A 92 -32.38 10.49 12.41
CA GLU A 92 -32.80 11.59 11.51
C GLU A 92 -34.30 11.90 11.61
N HIS A 93 -35.13 10.88 11.81
CA HIS A 93 -36.59 10.98 11.86
C HIS A 93 -37.15 10.70 13.27
N PHE A 94 -36.36 10.98 14.32
CA PHE A 94 -36.74 10.65 15.69
C PHE A 94 -38.12 11.21 16.09
N ASP A 95 -38.37 12.46 15.81
CA ASP A 95 -39.64 13.13 16.18
C ASP A 95 -40.87 12.49 15.53
N GLU A 96 -40.70 11.87 14.36
CA GLU A 96 -41.75 11.15 13.67
C GLU A 96 -41.90 9.69 14.14
N LEU A 97 -40.81 9.10 14.64
CA LEU A 97 -40.69 7.69 15.01
C LEU A 97 -40.82 7.46 16.51
N GLU A 98 -40.76 8.47 17.35
CA GLU A 98 -40.94 8.34 18.81
C GLU A 98 -42.27 7.66 19.14
N GLY A 99 -42.24 6.63 19.97
CA GLY A 99 -43.41 5.80 20.34
C GLY A 99 -43.82 4.83 19.25
N LYS A 100 -43.19 4.80 18.07
CA LYS A 100 -43.54 3.80 17.04
C LYS A 100 -42.66 2.56 17.15
N THR A 101 -43.21 1.44 16.75
CA THR A 101 -42.51 0.16 16.66
C THR A 101 -41.74 0.10 15.36
N VAL A 102 -40.44 -0.29 15.45
CA VAL A 102 -39.52 -0.43 14.34
C VAL A 102 -38.82 -1.80 14.37
N ARG A 103 -38.43 -2.28 13.19
CA ARG A 103 -37.67 -3.53 13.03
C ARG A 103 -36.29 -3.24 12.46
N LEU A 104 -35.26 -3.63 13.19
CA LEU A 104 -33.88 -3.35 12.87
C LEU A 104 -33.03 -4.64 12.91
N ALA A 105 -31.98 -4.68 12.12
CA ALA A 105 -31.01 -5.76 12.18
C ALA A 105 -29.57 -5.20 12.09
N GLY A 106 -28.68 -5.75 12.90
CA GLY A 106 -27.29 -5.28 12.92
C GLY A 106 -26.41 -6.14 13.83
N ARG A 107 -25.14 -5.74 13.92
CA ARG A 107 -24.14 -6.38 14.78
C ARG A 107 -24.16 -5.77 16.17
N MET A 108 -24.22 -6.61 17.19
CA MET A 108 -24.10 -6.20 18.60
C MET A 108 -22.66 -5.84 18.92
N MET A 109 -22.42 -4.56 19.23
CA MET A 109 -21.06 -4.01 19.44
C MET A 109 -20.72 -3.79 20.92
N SER A 110 -21.73 -3.74 21.78
CA SER A 110 -21.54 -3.69 23.24
C SER A 110 -22.70 -4.36 23.96
N LYS A 111 -22.46 -4.74 25.22
CA LYS A 111 -23.49 -5.31 26.09
C LYS A 111 -23.21 -4.97 27.54
N ARG A 112 -24.15 -4.32 28.22
CA ARG A 112 -24.10 -4.00 29.65
C ARG A 112 -25.34 -4.54 30.32
N ILE A 113 -25.18 -5.55 31.18
CA ILE A 113 -26.24 -6.21 31.91
C ILE A 113 -26.39 -5.56 33.27
N MET A 114 -27.62 -5.09 33.60
CA MET A 114 -27.96 -4.42 34.85
C MET A 114 -29.18 -5.13 35.52
N GLY A 115 -28.94 -6.34 35.99
CA GLY A 115 -29.97 -7.16 36.60
C GLY A 115 -31.07 -7.61 35.64
N LYS A 116 -32.26 -6.97 35.70
CA LYS A 116 -33.44 -7.28 34.85
C LYS A 116 -33.51 -6.46 33.56
N ALA A 117 -32.58 -5.55 33.38
CA ALA A 117 -32.45 -4.71 32.16
C ALA A 117 -31.04 -4.72 31.66
N SER A 118 -30.86 -4.40 30.39
CA SER A 118 -29.55 -4.32 29.72
C SER A 118 -29.58 -3.23 28.67
N PHE A 119 -28.41 -2.65 28.45
CA PHE A 119 -28.16 -1.81 27.29
C PHE A 119 -27.17 -2.49 26.35
N SER A 120 -27.43 -2.43 25.07
CA SER A 120 -26.54 -2.87 24.00
C SER A 120 -26.45 -1.82 22.92
N ASP A 121 -25.32 -1.75 22.24
CA ASP A 121 -25.19 -0.98 21.01
C ASP A 121 -25.28 -1.94 19.83
N MET A 122 -26.14 -1.64 18.90
CA MET A 122 -26.21 -2.30 17.61
C MET A 122 -25.65 -1.40 16.54
N ARG A 123 -24.88 -1.96 15.61
CA ARG A 123 -24.38 -1.25 14.42
C ARG A 123 -24.88 -1.95 13.17
N ASP A 124 -25.44 -1.17 12.26
CA ASP A 124 -25.78 -1.60 10.91
C ASP A 124 -24.83 -0.99 9.87
N ARG A 125 -25.27 -0.88 8.61
CA ARG A 125 -24.52 -0.29 7.52
C ARG A 125 -24.22 1.19 7.75
N TYR A 126 -25.17 1.95 8.28
CA TYR A 126 -25.13 3.40 8.29
C TYR A 126 -24.74 4.00 9.64
N GLY A 127 -25.01 3.31 10.74
CA GLY A 127 -24.76 3.90 12.03
C GLY A 127 -24.80 2.95 13.21
N ARG A 128 -24.93 3.54 14.37
CA ARG A 128 -25.04 2.89 15.67
C ARG A 128 -26.31 3.35 16.36
N LEU A 129 -27.00 2.44 17.05
CA LEU A 129 -28.17 2.74 17.87
C LEU A 129 -28.10 1.98 19.19
N GLN A 130 -28.55 2.62 20.28
CA GLN A 130 -28.66 2.00 21.58
C GLN A 130 -29.95 1.17 21.67
N LEU A 131 -29.85 -0.03 22.20
CA LEU A 131 -30.95 -0.93 22.49
C LEU A 131 -31.14 -1.02 24.00
N TYR A 132 -32.36 -0.85 24.45
CA TYR A 132 -32.81 -1.13 25.84
C TYR A 132 -33.57 -2.44 25.88
N ILE A 133 -32.98 -3.46 26.50
CA ILE A 133 -33.50 -4.81 26.54
C ILE A 133 -33.92 -5.13 27.98
N LYS A 134 -35.23 -5.14 28.25
CA LYS A 134 -35.79 -5.38 29.56
C LYS A 134 -36.46 -6.78 29.61
N ARG A 135 -36.14 -7.56 30.66
CA ARG A 135 -36.67 -8.89 30.83
C ARG A 135 -38.20 -8.95 30.73
N ASP A 136 -38.87 -7.96 31.33
CA ASP A 136 -40.33 -7.90 31.37
C ASP A 136 -40.95 -7.59 30.00
N ASN A 137 -40.20 -7.02 29.05
CA ASN A 137 -40.62 -6.71 27.67
C ASN A 137 -40.41 -7.90 26.73
N VAL A 138 -39.20 -8.51 26.77
CA VAL A 138 -38.82 -9.59 25.84
C VAL A 138 -39.17 -10.99 26.39
N GLY A 139 -39.55 -11.09 27.64
CA GLY A 139 -39.79 -12.36 28.34
C GLY A 139 -38.54 -12.97 28.99
N GLU A 140 -38.76 -13.79 30.01
CA GLU A 140 -37.67 -14.34 30.82
C GLU A 140 -36.73 -15.26 30.04
N ASP A 141 -37.26 -16.11 29.18
CA ASP A 141 -36.48 -17.10 28.43
C ASP A 141 -35.63 -16.43 27.33
N VAL A 142 -36.18 -15.42 26.63
CA VAL A 142 -35.45 -14.62 25.64
C VAL A 142 -34.34 -13.83 26.34
N TYR A 143 -34.62 -13.21 27.49
CA TYR A 143 -33.63 -12.46 28.27
C TYR A 143 -32.51 -13.37 28.82
N LYS A 144 -32.82 -14.60 29.26
CA LYS A 144 -31.80 -15.59 29.66
C LYS A 144 -30.92 -15.97 28.47
N GLY A 145 -31.52 -16.18 27.29
CA GLY A 145 -30.79 -16.44 26.04
C GLY A 145 -29.89 -15.30 25.67
N TYR A 146 -30.39 -14.05 25.67
CA TYR A 146 -29.62 -12.83 25.39
C TYR A 146 -28.39 -12.67 26.29
N LYS A 147 -28.46 -13.06 27.55
CA LYS A 147 -27.29 -13.01 28.44
C LYS A 147 -26.12 -13.87 27.94
N LYS A 148 -26.40 -14.94 27.15
CA LYS A 148 -25.38 -15.80 26.53
C LYS A 148 -24.86 -15.28 25.19
N PHE A 149 -25.48 -14.24 24.60
CA PHE A 149 -24.99 -13.63 23.35
C PHE A 149 -23.63 -13.04 23.56
N ASP A 150 -22.82 -13.03 22.51
CA ASP A 150 -21.47 -12.47 22.53
C ASP A 150 -21.39 -11.19 21.69
N ILE A 151 -20.48 -10.29 22.04
CA ILE A 151 -20.14 -9.13 21.20
C ILE A 151 -19.72 -9.64 19.84
N GLY A 152 -20.29 -9.04 18.79
CA GLY A 152 -20.11 -9.46 17.41
C GLY A 152 -21.25 -10.30 16.85
N ASP A 153 -22.17 -10.81 17.67
CA ASP A 153 -23.37 -11.52 17.18
C ASP A 153 -24.24 -10.60 16.31
N ILE A 154 -24.83 -11.15 15.26
CA ILE A 154 -25.82 -10.45 14.43
C ILE A 154 -27.20 -10.70 15.02
N ILE A 155 -27.90 -9.63 15.31
CA ILE A 155 -29.23 -9.68 15.93
C ILE A 155 -30.26 -8.92 15.10
N GLY A 156 -31.50 -9.42 15.15
CA GLY A 156 -32.69 -8.72 14.69
C GLY A 156 -33.55 -8.34 15.92
N ILE A 157 -34.10 -7.15 15.87
CA ILE A 157 -34.97 -6.65 16.96
C ILE A 157 -36.26 -6.05 16.41
N GLU A 158 -37.30 -6.10 17.21
CA GLU A 158 -38.48 -5.25 17.10
C GLU A 158 -38.65 -4.51 18.42
N GLY A 159 -39.05 -3.24 18.39
CA GLY A 159 -39.22 -2.44 19.58
C GLY A 159 -39.65 -1.02 19.32
N GLU A 160 -40.01 -0.33 20.40
CA GLU A 160 -40.50 1.05 20.38
C GLU A 160 -39.35 2.06 20.48
N VAL A 161 -39.35 3.06 19.62
CA VAL A 161 -38.37 4.16 19.64
C VAL A 161 -38.68 5.10 20.79
N PHE A 162 -37.66 5.44 21.58
CA PHE A 162 -37.82 6.36 22.70
C PHE A 162 -36.51 7.10 23.00
N ARG A 163 -36.61 8.16 23.80
CA ARG A 163 -35.47 8.89 24.31
C ARG A 163 -35.25 8.54 25.79
N THR A 164 -34.03 8.16 26.15
CA THR A 164 -33.68 7.88 27.54
C THR A 164 -33.69 9.15 28.39
N GLN A 165 -33.75 9.00 29.73
CA GLN A 165 -33.64 10.16 30.66
C GLN A 165 -32.36 10.97 30.49
N LYS A 166 -31.30 10.38 29.92
CA LYS A 166 -30.02 11.06 29.62
C LYS A 166 -29.97 11.67 28.22
N GLY A 167 -31.08 11.62 27.46
CA GLY A 167 -31.17 12.19 26.12
C GLY A 167 -30.78 11.27 24.97
N GLU A 168 -30.33 10.05 25.25
CA GLU A 168 -29.90 9.10 24.20
C GLU A 168 -31.12 8.50 23.47
N ILE A 169 -31.11 8.57 22.14
CA ILE A 169 -32.11 7.92 21.28
C ILE A 169 -31.89 6.40 21.31
N SER A 170 -32.94 5.65 21.59
CA SER A 170 -32.86 4.21 21.85
C SER A 170 -34.10 3.48 21.36
N VAL A 171 -34.01 2.15 21.24
CA VAL A 171 -35.17 1.28 21.01
C VAL A 171 -35.39 0.39 22.22
N SER A 172 -36.61 0.44 22.78
CA SER A 172 -37.08 -0.45 23.82
C SER A 172 -37.53 -1.76 23.19
N VAL A 173 -36.67 -2.77 23.26
CA VAL A 173 -36.84 -4.03 22.54
C VAL A 173 -38.00 -4.88 23.14
N THR A 174 -38.90 -5.30 22.26
CA THR A 174 -40.01 -6.22 22.56
C THR A 174 -39.77 -7.62 22.01
N GLU A 175 -39.09 -7.72 20.81
CA GLU A 175 -38.68 -9.00 20.24
C GLU A 175 -37.19 -8.96 19.93
N LEU A 176 -36.51 -10.09 20.14
CA LEU A 176 -35.07 -10.24 19.92
C LEU A 176 -34.77 -11.61 19.31
N THR A 177 -34.14 -11.60 18.15
CA THR A 177 -33.75 -12.81 17.41
C THR A 177 -32.24 -12.81 17.18
N LEU A 178 -31.59 -13.94 17.46
CA LEU A 178 -30.21 -14.17 17.05
C LEU A 178 -30.21 -14.63 15.59
N LEU A 179 -29.68 -13.79 14.68
CA LEU A 179 -29.65 -14.05 13.23
C LEU A 179 -28.37 -14.78 12.80
N SER A 180 -27.25 -14.53 13.49
CA SER A 180 -25.98 -15.21 13.23
C SER A 180 -25.08 -15.15 14.45
N LYS A 181 -24.49 -16.29 14.82
CA LYS A 181 -23.55 -16.39 15.92
C LYS A 181 -22.14 -16.03 15.49
N ASN A 182 -21.55 -15.06 16.16
CA ASN A 182 -20.15 -14.76 16.01
C ASN A 182 -19.28 -15.80 16.75
N LEU A 183 -18.46 -16.55 16.00
CA LEU A 183 -17.59 -17.60 16.54
C LEU A 183 -16.15 -17.13 16.78
N ALA A 184 -15.76 -15.97 16.23
CA ALA A 184 -14.45 -15.36 16.45
C ALA A 184 -14.60 -14.05 17.22
N PRO A 185 -13.93 -13.85 18.37
CA PRO A 185 -13.98 -12.57 19.07
C PRO A 185 -13.47 -11.44 18.16
N LEU A 186 -14.11 -10.28 18.25
CA LEU A 186 -13.60 -9.07 17.60
C LEU A 186 -12.38 -8.56 18.36
N PRO A 187 -11.40 -7.94 17.69
CA PRO A 187 -10.32 -7.23 18.35
C PRO A 187 -10.87 -6.23 19.37
N GLU A 188 -10.11 -5.98 20.44
CA GLU A 188 -10.58 -5.11 21.52
C GLU A 188 -10.89 -3.69 21.03
N LYS A 189 -11.98 -3.13 21.57
CA LYS A 189 -12.62 -1.88 21.13
C LYS A 189 -11.70 -0.65 21.20
N TRP A 190 -10.67 -0.67 22.03
CA TRP A 190 -9.80 0.47 22.32
C TRP A 190 -8.54 0.51 21.45
N HIS A 191 -8.19 -0.59 20.82
CA HIS A 191 -6.97 -0.68 20.02
C HIS A 191 -7.23 -0.98 18.54
N GLY A 192 -8.46 -1.39 18.16
CA GLY A 192 -8.78 -1.77 16.80
C GLY A 192 -7.83 -2.84 16.23
N LEU A 193 -7.92 -3.08 14.95
CA LEU A 193 -6.91 -3.84 14.22
C LEU A 193 -5.82 -2.84 13.78
N LYS A 194 -4.76 -2.65 14.60
CA LYS A 194 -3.69 -1.67 14.35
C LYS A 194 -2.66 -2.14 13.32
N ASP A 195 -2.40 -3.43 13.30
CA ASP A 195 -1.46 -4.04 12.35
C ASP A 195 -2.01 -3.84 10.92
N THR A 196 -1.34 -3.01 10.16
CA THR A 196 -1.73 -2.63 8.80
C THR A 196 -1.78 -3.83 7.86
N ASP A 197 -0.85 -4.80 8.00
CA ASP A 197 -0.84 -6.02 7.20
C ASP A 197 -2.08 -6.87 7.47
N MET A 198 -2.43 -7.04 8.75
CA MET A 198 -3.64 -7.76 9.16
C MET A 198 -4.93 -7.04 8.72
N ARG A 199 -4.96 -5.69 8.71
CA ARG A 199 -6.09 -4.91 8.19
C ARG A 199 -6.36 -5.23 6.72
N TYR A 200 -5.32 -5.34 5.91
CA TYR A 200 -5.47 -5.69 4.49
C TYR A 200 -5.88 -7.15 4.29
N ARG A 201 -5.32 -8.09 5.08
CA ARG A 201 -5.64 -9.52 4.98
C ARG A 201 -7.02 -9.86 5.53
N GLN A 202 -7.45 -9.20 6.60
CA GLN A 202 -8.74 -9.39 7.25
C GLN A 202 -9.64 -8.16 7.07
N ARG A 203 -9.77 -7.67 5.85
CA ARG A 203 -10.56 -6.48 5.53
C ARG A 203 -11.98 -6.54 6.08
N TYR A 204 -12.58 -7.71 6.17
CA TYR A 204 -13.90 -7.91 6.77
C TYR A 204 -13.91 -7.59 8.28
N VAL A 205 -12.81 -7.82 8.99
CA VAL A 205 -12.66 -7.39 10.41
C VAL A 205 -12.41 -5.89 10.47
N ASP A 206 -11.50 -5.38 9.64
CA ASP A 206 -11.17 -3.96 9.52
C ASP A 206 -12.44 -3.10 9.30
N LEU A 207 -13.32 -3.50 8.37
CA LEU A 207 -14.62 -2.87 8.12
C LEU A 207 -15.59 -2.92 9.31
N ILE A 208 -15.45 -3.91 10.22
CA ILE A 208 -16.26 -4.00 11.43
C ILE A 208 -15.76 -3.06 12.52
N VAL A 209 -14.42 -2.97 12.71
CA VAL A 209 -13.85 -2.29 13.87
C VAL A 209 -13.42 -0.85 13.58
N ASN A 210 -13.07 -0.54 12.33
CA ASN A 210 -12.58 0.76 11.87
C ASN A 210 -13.62 1.43 10.93
N PRO A 211 -14.47 2.33 11.44
CA PRO A 211 -15.54 2.95 10.62
C PRO A 211 -15.03 3.77 9.46
N GLU A 212 -13.88 4.45 9.62
CA GLU A 212 -13.24 5.29 8.61
C GLU A 212 -12.88 4.51 7.34
N VAL A 213 -12.57 3.21 7.47
CA VAL A 213 -12.28 2.35 6.32
C VAL A 213 -13.50 2.19 5.42
N ARG A 214 -14.69 2.12 6.01
CA ARG A 214 -15.95 2.04 5.26
C ARG A 214 -16.20 3.33 4.47
N ASP A 215 -15.97 4.49 5.08
CA ASP A 215 -16.12 5.80 4.42
C ASP A 215 -15.24 5.90 3.17
N THR A 216 -13.99 5.42 3.24
CA THR A 216 -13.10 5.35 2.07
C THR A 216 -13.71 4.56 0.91
N PHE A 217 -14.32 3.40 1.18
CA PHE A 217 -14.91 2.58 0.11
C PHE A 217 -16.27 3.11 -0.36
N GLU A 218 -17.04 3.78 0.48
CA GLU A 218 -18.26 4.48 0.07
C GLU A 218 -17.92 5.67 -0.85
N LYS A 219 -16.89 6.47 -0.50
CA LYS A 219 -16.36 7.53 -1.35
C LYS A 219 -15.80 6.98 -2.66
N ARG A 220 -15.02 5.88 -2.63
CA ARG A 220 -14.54 5.22 -3.85
C ARG A 220 -15.69 4.86 -4.79
N SER A 221 -16.75 4.27 -4.25
CA SER A 221 -17.94 3.91 -5.04
C SER A 221 -18.64 5.12 -5.60
N ALA A 222 -18.74 6.21 -4.83
CA ALA A 222 -19.31 7.48 -5.27
C ALA A 222 -18.45 8.12 -6.37
N ILE A 223 -17.12 8.16 -6.21
CA ILE A 223 -16.18 8.69 -7.22
C ILE A 223 -16.37 7.97 -8.57
N VAL A 224 -16.37 6.64 -8.59
CA VAL A 224 -16.55 5.87 -9.83
C VAL A 224 -17.92 6.17 -10.46
N ARG A 225 -18.97 6.27 -9.66
CA ARG A 225 -20.32 6.63 -10.16
C ARG A 225 -20.33 8.03 -10.76
N GLU A 226 -19.70 9.02 -10.11
CA GLU A 226 -19.68 10.40 -10.63
C GLU A 226 -18.81 10.55 -11.87
N ILE A 227 -17.74 9.76 -12.02
CA ILE A 227 -17.00 9.66 -13.28
C ILE A 227 -17.93 9.18 -14.40
N ARG A 228 -18.71 8.11 -14.19
CA ARG A 228 -19.69 7.62 -15.19
C ARG A 228 -20.73 8.69 -15.54
N ASN A 229 -21.32 9.32 -14.52
CA ASN A 229 -22.30 10.40 -14.72
C ASN A 229 -21.72 11.54 -15.55
N PHE A 230 -20.47 11.92 -15.32
CA PHE A 230 -19.78 12.94 -16.09
C PHE A 230 -19.58 12.52 -17.54
N MET A 231 -19.08 11.30 -17.77
CA MET A 231 -18.84 10.78 -19.13
C MET A 231 -20.14 10.64 -19.93
N ASP A 232 -21.19 10.09 -19.32
CA ASP A 232 -22.51 9.95 -19.94
C ASP A 232 -23.10 11.31 -20.31
N SER A 233 -22.94 12.32 -19.43
CA SER A 233 -23.41 13.68 -19.67
C SER A 233 -22.74 14.35 -20.87
N ARG A 234 -21.55 13.89 -21.25
CA ARG A 234 -20.78 14.36 -22.40
C ARG A 234 -20.97 13.50 -23.67
N GLY A 235 -21.85 12.51 -23.59
CA GLY A 235 -22.22 11.65 -24.73
C GLY A 235 -21.17 10.59 -25.06
N PHE A 236 -20.35 10.19 -24.07
CA PHE A 236 -19.49 9.03 -24.20
C PHE A 236 -20.28 7.74 -24.00
N MET A 237 -19.89 6.69 -24.72
CA MET A 237 -20.42 5.34 -24.56
C MET A 237 -19.46 4.52 -23.70
N GLU A 238 -19.95 3.96 -22.57
CA GLU A 238 -19.18 2.94 -21.83
C GLU A 238 -19.16 1.65 -22.63
N VAL A 239 -17.98 1.08 -22.82
CA VAL A 239 -17.77 -0.17 -23.57
C VAL A 239 -16.96 -1.16 -22.76
N GLU A 240 -16.97 -2.42 -23.14
CA GLU A 240 -16.14 -3.48 -22.56
C GLU A 240 -15.30 -4.12 -23.65
N THR A 241 -13.99 -4.27 -23.39
CA THR A 241 -13.04 -4.92 -24.27
C THR A 241 -12.42 -6.15 -23.60
N PRO A 242 -11.79 -7.07 -24.33
CA PRO A 242 -11.28 -8.31 -23.75
C PRO A 242 -10.22 -8.08 -22.65
N CYS A 243 -10.36 -8.79 -21.54
CA CYS A 243 -9.31 -8.89 -20.53
C CYS A 243 -8.17 -9.83 -20.93
N LEU A 244 -8.47 -10.82 -21.81
CA LEU A 244 -7.50 -11.78 -22.35
C LEU A 244 -7.20 -11.43 -23.80
N ASN A 245 -5.94 -11.15 -24.09
CA ASN A 245 -5.45 -10.77 -25.40
C ASN A 245 -4.47 -11.81 -25.94
N THR A 246 -4.41 -11.95 -27.25
CA THR A 246 -3.37 -12.75 -27.92
C THR A 246 -2.06 -11.97 -28.08
N ILE A 247 -2.14 -10.64 -28.08
CA ILE A 247 -1.01 -9.72 -28.15
C ILE A 247 -1.21 -8.64 -27.08
N PRO A 248 -0.29 -8.47 -26.13
CA PRO A 248 -0.34 -7.36 -25.19
C PRO A 248 0.13 -6.07 -25.86
N GLY A 249 -0.53 -4.95 -25.57
CA GLY A 249 -0.18 -3.66 -26.16
C GLY A 249 -0.90 -2.49 -25.47
N GLY A 250 -0.57 -1.26 -25.89
CA GLY A 250 -1.13 -0.02 -25.35
C GLY A 250 -0.40 0.54 -24.13
N ALA A 251 0.64 -0.14 -23.63
CA ALA A 251 1.49 0.36 -22.54
C ALA A 251 2.86 -0.32 -22.60
N ALA A 252 3.86 0.28 -21.95
CA ALA A 252 5.12 -0.37 -21.62
C ALA A 252 4.96 -1.02 -20.24
N ALA A 253 4.77 -2.33 -20.19
CA ALA A 253 4.60 -3.09 -18.97
C ALA A 253 4.76 -4.59 -19.22
N ARG A 254 5.21 -5.34 -18.22
CA ARG A 254 5.29 -6.79 -18.30
C ARG A 254 3.89 -7.40 -18.10
N PRO A 255 3.37 -8.22 -19.05
CA PRO A 255 2.07 -8.86 -18.92
C PRO A 255 2.10 -10.11 -18.04
N PHE A 256 0.96 -10.47 -17.43
CA PHE A 256 0.72 -11.82 -16.94
C PHE A 256 0.36 -12.73 -18.13
N ILE A 257 0.94 -13.92 -18.16
CA ILE A 257 0.74 -14.92 -19.21
C ILE A 257 -0.13 -16.05 -18.65
N THR A 258 -1.09 -16.52 -19.45
CA THR A 258 -1.91 -17.68 -19.16
C THR A 258 -2.06 -18.54 -20.41
N HIS A 259 -2.45 -19.81 -20.26
CA HIS A 259 -2.63 -20.74 -21.38
C HIS A 259 -4.10 -21.07 -21.61
N HIS A 260 -4.56 -20.95 -22.86
CA HIS A 260 -5.92 -21.33 -23.26
C HIS A 260 -5.93 -22.78 -23.73
N ASN A 261 -6.31 -23.72 -22.87
CA ASN A 261 -6.22 -25.17 -23.10
C ASN A 261 -6.93 -25.65 -24.38
N ALA A 262 -8.10 -25.09 -24.71
CA ALA A 262 -8.87 -25.58 -25.88
C ALA A 262 -8.29 -25.11 -27.22
N LEU A 263 -7.58 -23.98 -27.23
CA LEU A 263 -6.93 -23.44 -28.43
C LEU A 263 -5.45 -23.79 -28.49
N ASP A 264 -4.88 -24.29 -27.39
CA ASP A 264 -3.45 -24.61 -27.24
C ASP A 264 -2.56 -23.39 -27.55
N ILE A 265 -2.94 -22.19 -27.03
CA ILE A 265 -2.22 -20.95 -27.23
C ILE A 265 -2.00 -20.22 -25.90
N ASP A 266 -0.90 -19.47 -25.81
CA ASP A 266 -0.70 -18.53 -24.72
C ASP A 266 -1.52 -17.26 -24.96
N MET A 267 -2.08 -16.74 -23.87
CA MET A 267 -2.80 -15.48 -23.83
C MET A 267 -2.26 -14.58 -22.73
N TYR A 268 -2.50 -13.30 -22.85
CA TYR A 268 -1.99 -12.28 -21.95
C TYR A 268 -3.15 -11.56 -21.28
N LEU A 269 -3.05 -11.34 -19.96
CA LEU A 269 -3.93 -10.37 -19.30
C LEU A 269 -3.59 -8.97 -19.81
N ARG A 270 -4.61 -8.17 -20.09
CA ARG A 270 -4.46 -6.82 -20.66
C ARG A 270 -3.64 -5.90 -19.76
N ILE A 271 -2.71 -5.17 -20.34
CA ILE A 271 -1.88 -4.14 -19.69
C ILE A 271 -2.42 -2.72 -19.93
N ALA A 272 -3.34 -2.54 -20.90
CA ALA A 272 -4.09 -1.35 -21.25
C ALA A 272 -5.31 -1.75 -22.08
N THR A 273 -6.28 -0.85 -22.26
CA THR A 273 -7.45 -1.04 -23.16
C THR A 273 -7.30 -0.25 -24.47
N GLU A 274 -6.28 0.56 -24.59
CA GLU A 274 -6.00 1.56 -25.63
C GLU A 274 -6.24 1.04 -27.06
N LEU A 275 -5.55 -0.04 -27.47
CA LEU A 275 -5.59 -0.47 -28.87
C LEU A 275 -6.98 -0.97 -29.28
N HIS A 276 -7.76 -1.52 -28.35
CA HIS A 276 -9.14 -1.92 -28.63
C HIS A 276 -10.05 -0.71 -28.74
N LEU A 277 -9.92 0.28 -27.87
CA LEU A 277 -10.74 1.50 -27.91
C LEU A 277 -10.48 2.32 -29.16
N LYS A 278 -9.22 2.40 -29.62
CA LYS A 278 -8.88 3.03 -30.90
C LYS A 278 -9.50 2.31 -32.10
N ARG A 279 -9.58 0.98 -32.08
CA ARG A 279 -10.31 0.21 -33.12
C ARG A 279 -11.80 0.57 -33.15
N LEU A 280 -12.41 0.86 -32.00
CA LEU A 280 -13.80 1.32 -31.94
C LEU A 280 -13.96 2.73 -32.54
N ILE A 281 -12.98 3.61 -32.34
CA ILE A 281 -12.95 4.93 -33.00
C ILE A 281 -12.86 4.78 -34.52
N VAL A 282 -12.00 3.89 -35.03
CA VAL A 282 -11.95 3.53 -36.47
C VAL A 282 -13.31 3.03 -36.94
N GLY A 283 -13.99 2.24 -36.12
CA GLY A 283 -15.34 1.72 -36.39
C GLY A 283 -16.45 2.76 -36.35
N GLY A 284 -16.15 4.03 -36.01
CA GLY A 284 -17.12 5.14 -36.00
C GLY A 284 -17.79 5.39 -34.66
N LEU A 285 -17.36 4.75 -33.55
CA LEU A 285 -17.80 5.12 -32.21
C LEU A 285 -16.96 6.30 -31.73
N GLU A 286 -17.45 7.52 -32.00
CA GLU A 286 -16.67 8.75 -31.86
C GLU A 286 -16.28 9.12 -30.42
N ARG A 287 -16.97 8.59 -29.40
CA ARG A 287 -16.71 8.83 -27.98
C ARG A 287 -16.93 7.55 -27.20
N VAL A 288 -15.85 6.96 -26.74
CA VAL A 288 -15.90 5.72 -25.95
C VAL A 288 -15.06 5.84 -24.70
N TYR A 289 -15.46 5.13 -23.66
CA TYR A 289 -14.63 4.94 -22.47
C TYR A 289 -14.84 3.54 -21.89
N GLU A 290 -13.83 3.06 -21.18
CA GLU A 290 -13.90 1.83 -20.39
C GLU A 290 -13.34 2.06 -19.00
N ILE A 291 -14.09 1.66 -17.96
CA ILE A 291 -13.59 1.56 -16.60
C ILE A 291 -13.32 0.10 -16.31
N GLY A 292 -12.05 -0.28 -16.21
CA GLY A 292 -11.70 -1.68 -16.11
C GLY A 292 -10.45 -1.97 -15.26
N ARG A 293 -10.26 -3.27 -14.98
CA ARG A 293 -9.03 -3.78 -14.38
C ARG A 293 -7.95 -3.91 -15.43
N ILE A 294 -6.78 -3.44 -15.06
CA ILE A 294 -5.52 -3.57 -15.79
C ILE A 294 -4.58 -4.42 -14.95
N PHE A 295 -3.75 -5.22 -15.62
CA PHE A 295 -2.88 -6.21 -14.99
C PHE A 295 -1.44 -6.01 -15.45
N ARG A 296 -0.52 -5.71 -14.52
CA ARG A 296 0.91 -5.55 -14.79
C ARG A 296 1.70 -6.43 -13.85
N ASN A 297 2.55 -7.28 -14.40
CA ASN A 297 3.37 -8.22 -13.65
C ASN A 297 4.65 -7.55 -13.13
N GLU A 298 4.45 -6.58 -12.26
CA GLU A 298 5.47 -5.71 -11.69
C GLU A 298 5.54 -5.87 -10.16
N GLY A 299 6.46 -5.13 -9.53
CA GLY A 299 6.60 -5.10 -8.08
C GLY A 299 5.36 -4.55 -7.36
N MET A 300 5.23 -4.89 -6.07
CA MET A 300 4.15 -4.40 -5.20
C MET A 300 4.73 -3.50 -4.13
N ASP A 301 4.27 -2.25 -4.08
CA ASP A 301 4.65 -1.27 -3.07
C ASP A 301 3.44 -0.49 -2.53
N THR A 302 3.64 0.69 -1.98
CA THR A 302 2.57 1.59 -1.52
C THR A 302 1.87 2.33 -2.65
N ARG A 303 2.41 2.31 -3.87
CA ARG A 303 1.92 3.03 -5.05
C ARG A 303 1.39 2.08 -6.13
N HIS A 304 1.91 0.83 -6.17
CA HIS A 304 1.66 -0.15 -7.21
C HIS A 304 1.05 -1.44 -6.66
N ASN A 305 0.06 -1.96 -7.38
CA ASN A 305 -0.56 -3.26 -7.17
C ASN A 305 -0.65 -3.98 -8.52
N PRO A 306 -0.42 -5.30 -8.59
CA PRO A 306 -0.38 -6.03 -9.88
C PRO A 306 -1.66 -5.92 -10.69
N GLU A 307 -2.78 -5.66 -10.06
CA GLU A 307 -4.05 -5.32 -10.68
C GLU A 307 -4.59 -4.02 -10.09
N PHE A 308 -5.05 -3.13 -10.94
CA PHE A 308 -5.55 -1.81 -10.55
C PHE A 308 -6.67 -1.37 -11.51
N THR A 309 -7.40 -0.33 -11.12
CA THR A 309 -8.53 0.18 -11.92
C THR A 309 -8.12 1.46 -12.63
N THR A 310 -8.35 1.50 -13.94
CA THR A 310 -8.23 2.71 -14.77
C THR A 310 -9.55 3.07 -15.40
N ILE A 311 -9.67 4.32 -15.84
CA ILE A 311 -10.52 4.72 -16.94
C ILE A 311 -9.64 5.06 -18.12
N GLU A 312 -9.96 4.53 -19.29
CA GLU A 312 -9.42 4.99 -20.56
C GLU A 312 -10.56 5.53 -21.41
N LEU A 313 -10.35 6.65 -22.05
CA LEU A 313 -11.35 7.32 -22.88
C LEU A 313 -10.73 7.87 -24.16
N TYR A 314 -11.52 7.84 -25.25
CA TYR A 314 -11.09 8.31 -26.58
C TYR A 314 -12.23 9.10 -27.21
N GLN A 315 -11.87 10.25 -27.81
CA GLN A 315 -12.79 11.11 -28.49
C GLN A 315 -12.23 11.51 -29.85
N ALA A 316 -13.00 11.26 -30.90
CA ALA A 316 -12.71 11.73 -32.24
C ALA A 316 -12.87 13.26 -32.38
N TYR A 317 -12.12 13.84 -33.29
CA TYR A 317 -12.15 15.27 -33.64
C TYR A 317 -11.74 16.21 -32.49
N THR A 318 -10.86 15.74 -31.64
CA THR A 318 -10.23 16.52 -30.57
C THR A 318 -8.74 16.21 -30.49
N ASP A 319 -8.02 16.98 -29.70
CA ASP A 319 -6.58 16.87 -29.46
C ASP A 319 -6.25 16.71 -27.96
N TYR A 320 -4.97 16.73 -27.62
CA TYR A 320 -4.51 16.63 -26.24
C TYR A 320 -4.93 17.84 -25.36
N HIS A 321 -5.18 19.02 -25.92
CA HIS A 321 -5.75 20.14 -25.17
C HIS A 321 -7.17 19.86 -24.73
N GLY A 322 -7.99 19.29 -25.63
CA GLY A 322 -9.32 18.81 -25.28
C GLY A 322 -9.31 17.73 -24.19
N MET A 323 -8.28 16.88 -24.17
CA MET A 323 -8.08 15.89 -23.11
C MET A 323 -7.69 16.55 -21.77
N MET A 324 -6.86 17.61 -21.76
CA MET A 324 -6.60 18.39 -20.55
C MET A 324 -7.88 18.97 -19.96
N ASP A 325 -8.72 19.56 -20.81
CA ASP A 325 -9.99 20.18 -20.37
C ASP A 325 -10.97 19.13 -19.82
N ILE A 326 -11.07 17.96 -20.45
CA ILE A 326 -11.89 16.85 -19.94
C ILE A 326 -11.36 16.35 -18.59
N THR A 327 -10.04 16.19 -18.45
CA THR A 327 -9.40 15.74 -17.21
C THR A 327 -9.69 16.69 -16.05
N GLU A 328 -9.45 17.98 -16.27
CA GLU A 328 -9.67 19.02 -15.28
C GLU A 328 -11.14 19.09 -14.85
N ASP A 329 -12.06 19.18 -15.84
CA ASP A 329 -13.49 19.27 -15.60
C ASP A 329 -14.05 18.01 -14.88
N MET A 330 -13.56 16.82 -15.23
CA MET A 330 -13.97 15.55 -14.60
C MET A 330 -13.56 15.47 -13.13
N VAL A 331 -12.31 15.81 -12.84
CA VAL A 331 -11.82 15.79 -11.45
C VAL A 331 -12.53 16.83 -10.59
N ILE A 332 -12.73 18.04 -11.10
CA ILE A 332 -13.52 19.09 -10.43
C ILE A 332 -14.93 18.59 -10.13
N HIS A 333 -15.62 18.04 -11.14
CA HIS A 333 -16.97 17.49 -10.97
C HIS A 333 -17.03 16.43 -9.85
N VAL A 334 -16.07 15.51 -9.84
CA VAL A 334 -15.99 14.46 -8.82
C VAL A 334 -15.77 15.07 -7.43
N CYS A 335 -14.85 16.03 -7.30
CA CYS A 335 -14.58 16.71 -6.04
C CYS A 335 -15.81 17.41 -5.49
N GLU A 336 -16.50 18.19 -6.32
CA GLU A 336 -17.71 18.90 -5.93
C GLU A 336 -18.86 17.97 -5.54
N LYS A 337 -19.08 16.89 -6.30
CA LYS A 337 -20.19 15.95 -6.07
C LYS A 337 -19.97 15.02 -4.88
N VAL A 338 -18.73 14.58 -4.65
CA VAL A 338 -18.42 13.58 -3.62
C VAL A 338 -17.97 14.23 -2.32
N LEU A 339 -17.16 15.29 -2.41
CA LEU A 339 -16.56 15.93 -1.24
C LEU A 339 -17.19 17.28 -0.88
N GLY A 340 -17.90 17.91 -1.82
CA GLY A 340 -18.48 19.26 -1.66
C GLY A 340 -17.42 20.38 -1.70
N SER A 341 -16.18 20.07 -2.08
CA SER A 341 -15.05 21.01 -2.14
C SER A 341 -14.02 20.57 -3.17
N THR A 342 -13.43 21.52 -3.89
CA THR A 342 -12.27 21.30 -4.76
C THR A 342 -10.94 21.36 -4.02
N LYS A 343 -10.94 21.74 -2.74
CA LYS A 343 -9.75 21.76 -1.89
C LYS A 343 -9.75 20.53 -0.99
N VAL A 344 -8.70 19.76 -1.06
CA VAL A 344 -8.57 18.47 -0.38
C VAL A 344 -7.23 18.42 0.37
N MET A 345 -7.24 17.97 1.62
CA MET A 345 -6.01 17.66 2.34
C MET A 345 -5.53 16.27 1.93
N TYR A 346 -4.29 16.19 1.48
CA TYR A 346 -3.63 14.92 1.19
C TYR A 346 -2.26 14.87 1.86
N GLN A 347 -2.07 13.96 2.78
CA GLN A 347 -0.82 13.75 3.54
C GLN A 347 -0.26 15.07 4.14
N GLY A 348 -1.14 15.90 4.67
CA GLY A 348 -0.80 17.17 5.30
C GLY A 348 -0.61 18.36 4.36
N VAL A 349 -0.79 18.17 3.05
CA VAL A 349 -0.71 19.24 2.04
C VAL A 349 -2.10 19.52 1.48
N GLU A 350 -2.51 20.79 1.41
CA GLU A 350 -3.73 21.19 0.71
C GLU A 350 -3.50 21.13 -0.80
N ILE A 351 -4.27 20.29 -1.48
CA ILE A 351 -4.30 20.19 -2.94
C ILE A 351 -5.55 20.96 -3.45
N ASP A 352 -5.34 21.92 -4.33
CA ASP A 352 -6.40 22.72 -4.92
C ASP A 352 -6.73 22.24 -6.34
N PHE A 353 -7.84 21.54 -6.49
CA PHE A 353 -8.35 21.06 -7.77
C PHE A 353 -9.20 22.10 -8.51
N SER A 354 -9.27 23.35 -8.05
CA SER A 354 -10.00 24.40 -8.77
C SER A 354 -9.48 24.59 -10.18
N LYS A 355 -10.32 25.10 -11.08
CA LYS A 355 -9.96 25.30 -12.50
C LYS A 355 -8.74 26.21 -12.69
N GLY A 356 -7.91 25.85 -13.68
CA GLY A 356 -6.69 26.58 -14.04
C GLY A 356 -5.42 25.88 -13.59
N TRP A 357 -5.36 24.57 -13.74
CA TRP A 357 -4.17 23.78 -13.42
C TRP A 357 -2.96 24.26 -14.23
N LYS A 358 -1.79 24.24 -13.60
CA LYS A 358 -0.53 24.68 -14.23
C LYS A 358 -0.26 23.81 -15.47
N ARG A 359 0.17 24.44 -16.57
CA ARG A 359 0.61 23.78 -17.81
C ARG A 359 2.03 24.22 -18.09
N MET A 360 2.94 23.29 -18.32
CA MET A 360 4.32 23.56 -18.72
C MET A 360 4.85 22.40 -19.56
N THR A 361 5.78 22.71 -20.46
CA THR A 361 6.42 21.67 -21.26
C THR A 361 7.45 20.91 -20.43
N MET A 362 7.74 19.66 -20.81
CA MET A 362 8.78 18.86 -20.17
C MET A 362 10.15 19.57 -20.22
N ALA A 363 10.47 20.18 -21.35
CA ALA A 363 11.71 20.94 -21.50
C ALA A 363 11.78 22.16 -20.57
N GLU A 364 10.66 22.92 -20.41
CA GLU A 364 10.59 24.02 -19.45
C GLU A 364 10.74 23.52 -18.01
N ALA A 365 10.11 22.41 -17.67
CA ALA A 365 10.21 21.82 -16.36
C ALA A 365 11.64 21.37 -16.04
N VAL A 366 12.29 20.66 -16.96
CA VAL A 366 13.71 20.25 -16.80
C VAL A 366 14.61 21.47 -16.70
N LYS A 367 14.37 22.51 -17.50
CA LYS A 367 15.14 23.77 -17.41
C LYS A 367 14.93 24.45 -16.04
N GLU A 368 13.70 24.49 -15.51
CA GLU A 368 13.39 25.14 -14.24
C GLU A 368 14.03 24.38 -13.05
N TYR A 369 13.92 23.03 -13.01
CA TYR A 369 14.33 22.24 -11.85
C TYR A 369 15.75 21.66 -11.97
N ALA A 370 16.17 21.22 -13.16
CA ALA A 370 17.52 20.67 -13.38
C ALA A 370 18.53 21.69 -13.91
N GLY A 371 18.06 22.83 -14.42
CA GLY A 371 18.93 23.87 -15.00
C GLY A 371 19.51 23.51 -16.34
N ILE A 372 18.96 22.55 -17.09
CA ILE A 372 19.42 22.11 -18.42
C ILE A 372 18.39 22.52 -19.46
N ASP A 373 18.80 23.32 -20.45
CA ASP A 373 17.95 23.75 -21.56
C ASP A 373 18.10 22.79 -22.75
N PHE A 374 17.38 21.67 -22.70
CA PHE A 374 17.43 20.64 -23.75
C PHE A 374 17.09 21.17 -25.14
N MET A 375 16.24 22.20 -25.24
CA MET A 375 15.83 22.75 -26.52
C MET A 375 17.00 23.46 -27.25
N ALA A 376 18.03 23.89 -26.51
CA ALA A 376 19.21 24.55 -27.04
C ALA A 376 20.38 23.60 -27.33
N LEU A 377 20.27 22.30 -26.92
CA LEU A 377 21.38 21.34 -27.01
C LEU A 377 21.21 20.36 -28.16
N SER A 378 22.34 20.00 -28.79
CA SER A 378 22.44 18.80 -29.64
C SER A 378 22.37 17.53 -28.81
N PRO A 379 22.13 16.36 -29.41
CA PRO A 379 22.14 15.08 -28.68
C PRO A 379 23.47 14.84 -27.92
N GLU A 380 24.60 15.17 -28.49
CA GLU A 380 25.91 15.01 -27.88
C GLU A 380 26.10 15.96 -26.69
N GLU A 381 25.72 17.24 -26.85
CA GLU A 381 25.75 18.22 -25.75
C GLU A 381 24.82 17.86 -24.63
N ALA A 382 23.62 17.29 -24.91
CA ALA A 382 22.69 16.78 -23.92
C ALA A 382 23.31 15.64 -23.11
N LEU A 383 23.98 14.68 -23.79
CA LEU A 383 24.67 13.58 -23.14
C LEU A 383 25.75 14.05 -22.16
N GLU A 384 26.57 15.06 -22.61
CA GLU A 384 27.59 15.65 -21.76
C GLU A 384 26.98 16.40 -20.56
N ALA A 385 25.91 17.15 -20.78
CA ALA A 385 25.21 17.87 -19.71
C ALA A 385 24.63 16.93 -18.63
N VAL A 386 24.03 15.80 -19.03
CA VAL A 386 23.50 14.80 -18.13
C VAL A 386 24.60 14.07 -17.35
N LYS A 387 25.68 13.68 -18.02
CA LYS A 387 26.88 13.12 -17.36
C LYS A 387 27.49 14.09 -16.36
N ALA A 388 27.54 15.38 -16.67
CA ALA A 388 28.03 16.40 -15.75
C ALA A 388 27.19 16.54 -14.47
N LYS A 389 25.92 16.12 -14.50
CA LYS A 389 25.05 16.01 -13.33
C LYS A 389 25.30 14.75 -12.49
N GLY A 390 26.09 13.80 -12.97
CA GLY A 390 26.39 12.54 -12.30
C GLY A 390 25.26 11.51 -12.38
N LEU A 391 24.32 11.67 -13.31
CA LEU A 391 23.23 10.71 -13.52
C LEU A 391 23.75 9.45 -14.22
N GLU A 392 23.29 8.30 -13.78
CA GLU A 392 23.57 7.00 -14.39
C GLU A 392 22.64 6.81 -15.60
N ILE A 393 23.24 6.61 -16.77
CA ILE A 393 22.51 6.46 -18.03
C ILE A 393 22.46 4.99 -18.39
N GLU A 394 21.27 4.44 -18.49
CA GLU A 394 21.07 3.05 -18.91
C GLU A 394 21.52 2.84 -20.35
N LYS A 395 22.20 1.70 -20.60
CA LYS A 395 22.64 1.32 -21.93
C LYS A 395 21.45 1.17 -22.88
N GLY A 396 21.52 1.91 -24.02
CA GLY A 396 20.43 1.93 -25.01
C GLY A 396 19.40 3.04 -24.78
N LYS A 397 19.50 3.81 -23.68
CA LYS A 397 18.66 4.99 -23.37
C LYS A 397 19.49 6.28 -23.41
N GLU A 398 20.27 6.45 -24.47
CA GLU A 398 21.18 7.59 -24.66
C GLU A 398 20.61 8.61 -25.65
N SER A 399 19.38 8.42 -26.15
CA SER A 399 18.78 9.40 -27.07
C SER A 399 18.50 10.73 -26.37
N TRP A 400 18.37 11.79 -27.13
CA TRP A 400 18.05 13.13 -26.62
C TRP A 400 16.77 13.10 -25.76
N GLY A 401 15.76 12.33 -26.19
CA GLY A 401 14.51 12.17 -25.46
C GLY A 401 14.64 11.35 -24.18
N ASP A 402 15.39 10.24 -24.19
CA ASP A 402 15.65 9.44 -22.99
C ASP A 402 16.40 10.24 -21.92
N LEU A 403 17.39 11.04 -22.34
CA LEU A 403 18.16 11.90 -21.44
C LEU A 403 17.31 13.00 -20.80
N MET A 404 16.37 13.58 -21.57
CA MET A 404 15.43 14.57 -21.02
C MET A 404 14.47 13.93 -20.03
N ALA A 405 13.97 12.71 -20.32
CA ALA A 405 13.13 11.95 -19.42
C ALA A 405 13.85 11.60 -18.11
N LEU A 406 15.10 11.13 -18.20
CA LEU A 406 15.92 10.83 -17.03
C LEU A 406 16.09 12.06 -16.11
N CYS A 407 16.34 13.24 -16.70
CA CYS A 407 16.42 14.48 -15.93
C CYS A 407 15.05 14.88 -15.33
N TYR A 408 13.98 14.61 -16.03
CA TYR A 408 12.63 14.87 -15.55
C TYR A 408 12.30 14.00 -14.33
N ASP A 409 12.52 12.71 -14.40
CA ASP A 409 12.25 11.76 -13.33
C ASP A 409 13.05 12.12 -12.06
N GLU A 410 14.32 12.46 -12.22
CA GLU A 410 15.21 12.75 -11.09
C GLU A 410 14.96 14.11 -10.43
N TYR A 411 14.68 15.16 -11.21
CA TYR A 411 14.64 16.53 -10.67
C TYR A 411 13.26 17.18 -10.64
N VAL A 412 12.29 16.71 -11.42
CA VAL A 412 11.02 17.42 -11.64
C VAL A 412 9.86 16.74 -10.92
N GLU A 413 9.63 15.46 -11.16
CA GLU A 413 8.41 14.75 -10.76
C GLU A 413 8.08 14.97 -9.28
N ALA A 414 9.03 14.72 -8.38
CA ALA A 414 8.84 14.81 -6.93
C ALA A 414 8.48 16.23 -6.43
N ASN A 415 8.71 17.26 -7.25
CA ASN A 415 8.45 18.67 -6.92
C ASN A 415 7.07 19.16 -7.36
N LEU A 416 6.32 18.38 -8.12
CA LEU A 416 5.01 18.75 -8.66
C LEU A 416 3.91 18.47 -7.62
N MET A 417 3.73 19.37 -6.66
CA MET A 417 2.81 19.18 -5.54
C MET A 417 1.34 19.49 -5.90
N GLN A 418 1.10 20.53 -6.70
CA GLN A 418 -0.24 20.93 -7.15
C GLN A 418 -0.55 20.34 -8.53
N PRO A 419 -1.85 20.18 -8.91
CA PRO A 419 -2.23 19.66 -10.21
C PRO A 419 -1.50 20.40 -11.35
N THR A 420 -0.66 19.67 -12.09
CA THR A 420 0.19 20.23 -13.13
C THR A 420 0.20 19.30 -14.34
N PHE A 421 -0.11 19.85 -15.50
CA PHE A 421 0.07 19.18 -16.79
C PHE A 421 1.48 19.44 -17.30
N ILE A 422 2.23 18.37 -17.50
CA ILE A 422 3.51 18.39 -18.19
C ILE A 422 3.26 17.95 -19.63
N THR A 423 3.65 18.77 -20.60
CA THR A 423 3.31 18.58 -22.02
C THR A 423 4.57 18.40 -22.87
N ASP A 424 4.38 18.01 -24.13
CA ASP A 424 5.42 17.98 -25.15
C ASP A 424 6.56 16.99 -24.83
N TYR A 425 6.17 15.75 -24.60
CA TYR A 425 7.10 14.64 -24.38
C TYR A 425 7.89 14.28 -25.61
N PRO A 426 9.16 13.80 -25.48
CA PRO A 426 9.93 13.29 -26.59
C PRO A 426 9.28 12.13 -27.34
N VAL A 427 9.53 12.07 -28.64
CA VAL A 427 8.98 11.01 -29.50
C VAL A 427 9.54 9.63 -29.16
N GLU A 428 10.77 9.55 -28.68
CA GLU A 428 11.46 8.31 -28.32
C GLU A 428 10.72 7.53 -27.24
N ILE A 429 10.14 8.25 -26.29
CA ILE A 429 9.40 7.66 -25.14
C ILE A 429 7.87 7.72 -25.32
N SER A 430 7.37 8.02 -26.54
CA SER A 430 5.93 8.24 -26.79
C SER A 430 5.48 7.48 -28.03
N PRO A 431 5.47 6.12 -28.02
CA PRO A 431 5.29 5.30 -29.21
C PRO A 431 3.91 5.38 -29.87
N LEU A 432 2.87 5.87 -29.15
CA LEU A 432 1.48 5.92 -29.59
C LEU A 432 0.93 7.35 -29.78
N ALA A 433 1.76 8.36 -29.45
CA ALA A 433 1.37 9.77 -29.51
C ALA A 433 1.77 10.42 -30.85
N LYS A 434 0.93 11.32 -31.32
CA LYS A 434 1.18 12.08 -32.56
C LYS A 434 2.36 13.06 -32.38
N ARG A 435 3.22 13.16 -33.41
CA ARG A 435 4.30 14.15 -33.41
C ARG A 435 3.74 15.57 -33.42
N LYS A 436 4.41 16.47 -32.71
CA LYS A 436 4.05 17.89 -32.73
C LYS A 436 4.45 18.51 -34.05
N PRO A 437 3.54 19.17 -34.79
CA PRO A 437 3.86 19.73 -36.11
C PRO A 437 4.96 20.81 -36.08
N SER A 438 5.10 21.56 -34.99
CA SER A 438 6.06 22.61 -34.80
C SER A 438 7.49 22.12 -34.50
N ASP A 439 7.62 20.96 -33.88
CA ASP A 439 8.87 20.28 -33.58
C ASP A 439 8.70 18.76 -33.58
N PRO A 440 9.13 18.06 -34.64
CA PRO A 440 8.89 16.61 -34.76
C PRO A 440 9.67 15.73 -33.77
N ARG A 441 10.59 16.29 -32.97
CA ARG A 441 11.23 15.60 -31.85
C ARG A 441 10.29 15.41 -30.68
N LEU A 442 9.23 16.21 -30.61
CA LEU A 442 8.23 16.23 -29.55
C LEU A 442 6.91 15.62 -30.02
N THR A 443 6.09 15.25 -29.08
CA THR A 443 4.73 14.73 -29.30
C THR A 443 3.67 15.61 -28.63
N GLU A 444 2.46 15.59 -29.15
CA GLU A 444 1.28 16.16 -28.52
C GLU A 444 0.79 15.24 -27.40
N ARG A 445 1.59 15.10 -26.33
CA ARG A 445 1.33 14.27 -25.15
C ARG A 445 1.45 15.11 -23.90
N PHE A 446 0.65 14.78 -22.90
CA PHE A 446 0.83 15.26 -21.54
C PHE A 446 0.67 14.14 -20.52
N GLU A 447 1.26 14.36 -19.38
CA GLU A 447 0.92 13.68 -18.14
C GLU A 447 0.51 14.69 -17.09
N CYS A 448 -0.42 14.30 -16.20
CA CYS A 448 -0.85 15.15 -15.09
C CYS A 448 -0.26 14.63 -13.79
N PHE A 449 0.43 15.50 -13.08
CA PHE A 449 1.05 15.19 -11.79
C PHE A 449 0.38 15.91 -10.64
N ILE A 450 0.25 15.20 -9.52
CA ILE A 450 -0.25 15.71 -8.25
C ILE A 450 0.53 15.07 -7.13
N TYR A 451 1.08 15.86 -6.23
CA TYR A 451 1.86 15.37 -5.07
C TYR A 451 3.02 14.45 -5.50
N GLY A 452 3.76 14.84 -6.54
CA GLY A 452 4.86 14.06 -7.10
C GLY A 452 4.44 12.69 -7.62
N ARG A 453 3.22 12.56 -8.18
CA ARG A 453 2.71 11.31 -8.74
C ARG A 453 1.88 11.59 -9.98
N GLU A 454 2.11 10.81 -11.02
CA GLU A 454 1.28 10.81 -12.21
C GLU A 454 -0.17 10.40 -11.86
N LEU A 455 -1.14 11.18 -12.27
CA LEU A 455 -2.58 10.84 -12.20
C LEU A 455 -3.07 10.24 -13.51
N CYS A 456 -2.72 10.86 -14.63
CA CYS A 456 -3.15 10.42 -15.96
C CYS A 456 -2.11 10.73 -17.04
N ASN A 457 -2.20 9.98 -18.13
CA ASN A 457 -1.41 10.14 -19.35
C ASN A 457 -2.37 10.28 -20.53
N ALA A 458 -2.12 11.25 -21.42
CA ALA A 458 -3.01 11.54 -22.54
C ALA A 458 -2.25 12.16 -23.71
N PHE A 459 -2.78 11.99 -24.91
CA PHE A 459 -2.18 12.54 -26.12
C PHE A 459 -3.15 12.69 -27.27
N SER A 460 -2.74 13.49 -28.27
CA SER A 460 -3.32 13.36 -29.61
C SER A 460 -2.84 12.04 -30.21
N GLU A 461 -3.77 11.19 -30.61
CA GLU A 461 -3.50 9.83 -31.05
C GLU A 461 -2.74 9.80 -32.37
N LEU A 462 -1.70 8.97 -32.45
CA LEU A 462 -1.03 8.68 -33.70
C LEU A 462 -1.99 7.89 -34.59
N ASN A 463 -2.39 8.52 -35.70
CA ASN A 463 -3.30 7.92 -36.67
C ASN A 463 -2.69 7.72 -38.07
N ASP A 464 -1.36 7.88 -38.19
CA ASP A 464 -0.58 7.54 -39.38
C ASP A 464 -0.10 6.07 -39.25
N PRO A 465 -0.64 5.15 -40.08
CA PRO A 465 -0.27 3.72 -39.99
C PRO A 465 1.20 3.47 -40.33
N ILE A 466 1.84 4.34 -41.15
CA ILE A 466 3.24 4.17 -41.54
C ILE A 466 4.16 4.53 -40.36
N ASP A 467 4.00 5.72 -39.76
CA ASP A 467 4.76 6.12 -38.56
C ASP A 467 4.49 5.15 -37.39
N GLN A 468 3.24 4.67 -37.21
CA GLN A 468 2.91 3.71 -36.16
C GLN A 468 3.64 2.37 -36.35
N LYS A 469 3.68 1.86 -37.57
CA LYS A 469 4.41 0.62 -37.87
C LYS A 469 5.89 0.73 -37.58
N GLU A 470 6.53 1.83 -38.02
CA GLU A 470 7.95 2.10 -37.75
C GLU A 470 8.24 2.15 -36.23
N ARG A 471 7.31 2.69 -35.43
CA ARG A 471 7.47 2.74 -33.97
C ARG A 471 7.31 1.38 -33.33
N PHE A 472 6.37 0.56 -33.80
CA PHE A 472 6.22 -0.82 -33.33
C PHE A 472 7.45 -1.68 -33.72
N GLU A 473 8.01 -1.51 -34.90
CA GLU A 473 9.24 -2.20 -35.29
C GLU A 473 10.41 -1.86 -34.37
N ARG A 474 10.51 -0.60 -33.92
CA ARG A 474 11.51 -0.19 -32.92
C ARG A 474 11.24 -0.84 -31.55
N GLN A 475 9.99 -0.92 -31.08
CA GLN A 475 9.64 -1.60 -29.85
C GLN A 475 10.00 -3.10 -29.90
N VAL A 476 9.71 -3.75 -31.01
CA VAL A 476 10.09 -5.17 -31.24
C VAL A 476 11.62 -5.34 -31.19
N ALA A 477 12.39 -4.41 -31.75
CA ALA A 477 13.85 -4.44 -31.68
C ALA A 477 14.37 -4.27 -30.24
N LEU A 478 13.79 -3.37 -29.43
CA LEU A 478 14.12 -3.20 -28.03
C LEU A 478 13.79 -4.48 -27.23
N ARG A 479 12.64 -5.08 -27.48
CA ARG A 479 12.26 -6.35 -26.88
C ARG A 479 13.23 -7.49 -27.22
N ALA A 480 13.68 -7.57 -28.47
CA ALA A 480 14.70 -8.54 -28.90
C ALA A 480 16.08 -8.27 -28.25
N ALA A 481 16.35 -7.03 -27.86
CA ALA A 481 17.56 -6.65 -27.14
C ALA A 481 17.47 -6.92 -25.61
N GLY A 482 16.31 -7.38 -25.09
CA GLY A 482 16.12 -7.79 -23.70
C GLY A 482 15.18 -6.91 -22.88
N ASP A 483 14.56 -5.90 -23.46
CA ASP A 483 13.55 -5.09 -22.80
C ASP A 483 12.21 -5.83 -22.79
N GLU A 484 11.87 -6.48 -21.67
CA GLU A 484 10.64 -7.26 -21.52
C GLU A 484 9.36 -6.39 -21.43
N GLU A 485 9.50 -5.08 -21.22
CA GLU A 485 8.39 -4.13 -21.16
C GLU A 485 8.07 -3.53 -22.52
N ALA A 486 9.00 -3.62 -23.48
CA ALA A 486 8.78 -3.14 -24.83
C ALA A 486 7.63 -3.89 -25.53
N GLY A 487 6.87 -3.15 -26.36
CA GLY A 487 5.69 -3.64 -27.05
C GLY A 487 5.96 -4.75 -28.08
N MET A 488 4.91 -5.46 -28.44
CA MET A 488 4.89 -6.45 -29.52
C MET A 488 4.27 -5.81 -30.78
N MET A 489 4.54 -6.41 -31.96
CA MET A 489 3.88 -6.01 -33.19
C MET A 489 2.40 -6.45 -33.18
N ASP A 490 1.49 -5.51 -33.40
CA ASP A 490 0.07 -5.76 -33.61
C ASP A 490 -0.31 -5.37 -35.03
N GLU A 491 -0.15 -6.31 -35.97
CA GLU A 491 -0.46 -6.10 -37.38
C GLU A 491 -1.95 -5.81 -37.63
N ASP A 492 -2.85 -6.36 -36.81
CA ASP A 492 -4.28 -6.08 -36.93
C ASP A 492 -4.60 -4.62 -36.54
N PHE A 493 -3.88 -4.06 -35.55
CA PHE A 493 -4.02 -2.64 -35.22
C PHE A 493 -3.49 -1.74 -36.33
N ILE A 494 -2.34 -2.06 -36.94
CA ILE A 494 -1.84 -1.33 -38.11
C ILE A 494 -2.88 -1.39 -39.26
N ASN A 495 -3.40 -2.57 -39.55
CA ASN A 495 -4.47 -2.74 -40.55
C ASN A 495 -5.71 -1.90 -40.21
N ALA A 496 -6.12 -1.83 -38.95
CA ALA A 496 -7.23 -0.99 -38.53
C ALA A 496 -6.95 0.51 -38.84
N LEU A 497 -5.74 1.00 -38.57
CA LEU A 497 -5.34 2.38 -38.90
C LEU A 497 -5.36 2.67 -40.40
N GLU A 498 -5.06 1.67 -41.25
CA GLU A 498 -5.12 1.78 -42.72
C GLU A 498 -6.54 2.02 -43.25
N TYR A 499 -7.60 1.58 -42.50
CA TYR A 499 -8.96 1.96 -42.81
C TYR A 499 -9.28 3.40 -42.49
N GLY A 500 -8.42 4.09 -41.73
CA GLY A 500 -8.53 5.51 -41.41
C GLY A 500 -9.11 5.75 -40.02
N MET A 501 -8.26 6.23 -39.10
CA MET A 501 -8.65 6.74 -37.81
C MET A 501 -8.77 8.27 -37.88
N PRO A 502 -9.90 8.90 -37.48
CA PRO A 502 -10.00 10.37 -37.44
C PRO A 502 -8.99 10.97 -36.44
N PRO A 503 -8.68 12.27 -36.53
CA PRO A 503 -7.97 12.95 -35.44
C PRO A 503 -8.67 12.67 -34.10
N THR A 504 -7.93 12.18 -33.12
CA THR A 504 -8.50 11.64 -31.87
C THR A 504 -7.62 12.07 -30.71
N GLY A 505 -8.24 12.48 -29.61
CA GLY A 505 -7.57 12.59 -28.31
C GLY A 505 -7.93 11.39 -27.44
N GLY A 506 -6.95 10.85 -26.74
CA GLY A 506 -7.13 9.76 -25.77
C GLY A 506 -6.51 10.06 -24.42
N MET A 507 -7.04 9.46 -23.37
CA MET A 507 -6.55 9.65 -21.99
C MET A 507 -6.77 8.39 -21.18
N GLY A 508 -5.73 7.99 -20.44
CA GLY A 508 -5.78 6.95 -19.40
C GLY A 508 -5.54 7.55 -18.02
N MET A 509 -6.44 7.29 -17.06
CA MET A 509 -6.33 7.78 -15.69
C MET A 509 -6.43 6.64 -14.68
N GLY A 510 -5.52 6.62 -13.69
CA GLY A 510 -5.56 5.69 -12.57
C GLY A 510 -6.66 6.07 -11.57
N ILE A 511 -7.78 5.34 -11.57
CA ILE A 511 -8.89 5.58 -10.61
C ILE A 511 -8.43 5.35 -9.17
N ASP A 512 -7.63 4.31 -8.92
CA ASP A 512 -7.13 4.03 -7.57
C ASP A 512 -6.31 5.22 -7.04
N ARG A 513 -5.49 5.84 -7.88
CA ARG A 513 -4.67 7.00 -7.53
C ARG A 513 -5.54 8.24 -7.26
N LEU A 514 -6.55 8.49 -8.08
CA LEU A 514 -7.53 9.57 -7.82
C LEU A 514 -8.24 9.36 -6.48
N VAL A 515 -8.67 8.14 -6.19
CA VAL A 515 -9.32 7.81 -4.91
C VAL A 515 -8.37 8.03 -3.74
N MET A 516 -7.07 7.67 -3.88
CA MET A 516 -6.07 7.95 -2.83
C MET A 516 -6.00 9.44 -2.50
N PHE A 517 -5.92 10.31 -3.50
CA PHE A 517 -5.89 11.77 -3.29
C PHE A 517 -7.16 12.28 -2.61
N LEU A 518 -8.32 11.81 -3.05
CA LEU A 518 -9.62 12.30 -2.57
C LEU A 518 -10.06 11.70 -1.22
N THR A 519 -9.34 10.71 -0.69
CA THR A 519 -9.64 10.05 0.61
C THR A 519 -8.48 10.09 1.60
N ASP A 520 -7.43 10.87 1.31
CA ASP A 520 -6.21 10.96 2.12
C ASP A 520 -5.54 9.60 2.39
N ALA A 521 -5.62 8.69 1.43
CA ALA A 521 -5.05 7.36 1.56
C ALA A 521 -3.56 7.36 1.15
N ALA A 522 -2.67 7.00 2.08
CA ALA A 522 -1.23 7.00 1.84
C ALA A 522 -0.79 5.86 0.90
N SER A 523 -1.50 4.74 0.92
CA SER A 523 -1.19 3.53 0.15
C SER A 523 -2.35 3.11 -0.76
N ILE A 524 -2.02 2.59 -1.95
CA ILE A 524 -3.01 1.99 -2.87
C ILE A 524 -3.80 0.85 -2.20
N ARG A 525 -3.20 0.15 -1.22
CA ARG A 525 -3.85 -0.91 -0.45
C ARG A 525 -4.98 -0.41 0.44
N ASP A 526 -4.96 0.87 0.82
CA ASP A 526 -6.02 1.49 1.62
C ASP A 526 -7.31 1.65 0.80
N VAL A 527 -7.18 1.85 -0.50
CA VAL A 527 -8.30 2.06 -1.42
C VAL A 527 -8.73 0.81 -2.19
N LEU A 528 -8.06 -0.32 -1.98
CA LEU A 528 -8.43 -1.64 -2.50
C LEU A 528 -9.06 -2.49 -1.39
N LEU A 529 -10.22 -3.10 -1.66
CA LEU A 529 -10.89 -3.98 -0.68
C LEU A 529 -10.00 -5.19 -0.33
N PHE A 530 -9.47 -5.84 -1.34
CA PHE A 530 -8.60 -7.00 -1.20
C PHE A 530 -7.34 -6.81 -2.05
N PRO A 531 -6.35 -6.04 -1.54
CA PRO A 531 -5.08 -5.86 -2.25
C PRO A 531 -4.31 -7.18 -2.33
N THR A 532 -3.48 -7.31 -3.35
CA THR A 532 -2.55 -8.44 -3.44
C THR A 532 -1.52 -8.34 -2.31
N MET A 533 -1.36 -9.41 -1.55
CA MET A 533 -0.46 -9.48 -0.40
C MET A 533 0.54 -10.62 -0.59
N LYS A 534 1.77 -10.42 -0.13
CA LYS A 534 2.74 -11.53 -0.04
C LYS A 534 2.16 -12.65 0.81
N THR A 535 2.31 -13.89 0.40
CA THR A 535 1.89 -15.05 1.19
C THR A 535 2.58 -15.03 2.56
N LEU A 536 1.82 -15.30 3.62
CA LEU A 536 2.41 -15.55 4.93
C LEU A 536 3.15 -16.89 4.83
N ASP A 537 4.44 -16.89 5.13
CA ASP A 537 5.17 -18.13 5.31
C ASP A 537 4.57 -18.86 6.53
N PRO A 538 4.03 -20.08 6.38
CA PRO A 538 3.40 -20.80 7.49
C PRO A 538 4.35 -20.95 8.69
N LYS A 539 5.64 -21.14 8.44
CA LYS A 539 6.69 -21.24 9.48
C LYS A 539 6.95 -19.91 10.19
N LYS A 540 6.79 -18.77 9.51
CA LYS A 540 6.89 -17.45 10.17
C LYS A 540 5.62 -17.11 10.97
N ALA A 541 4.46 -17.61 10.55
CA ALA A 541 3.20 -17.45 11.29
C ALA A 541 3.19 -18.32 12.57
N GLU A 542 3.69 -19.56 12.51
CA GLU A 542 3.84 -20.44 13.67
C GLU A 542 4.88 -19.90 14.66
N ASN A 543 6.02 -19.42 14.21
CA ASN A 543 7.03 -18.77 15.05
C ASN A 543 6.53 -17.44 15.68
N LYS A 544 5.65 -16.69 15.03
CA LYS A 544 5.02 -15.52 15.63
C LYS A 544 3.94 -15.90 16.66
N ALA A 545 3.26 -17.03 16.45
CA ALA A 545 2.31 -17.61 17.41
C ALA A 545 3.04 -18.33 18.57
N GLU A 546 4.13 -19.04 18.32
CA GLU A 546 4.95 -19.68 19.36
C GLU A 546 5.69 -18.65 20.21
N LYS A 547 6.22 -17.57 19.63
CA LYS A 547 6.82 -16.46 20.41
C LYS A 547 5.78 -15.72 21.29
N ALA A 548 4.50 -15.71 20.90
CA ALA A 548 3.44 -15.22 21.75
C ALA A 548 3.07 -16.21 22.87
N ALA A 549 3.26 -17.51 22.67
CA ALA A 549 2.94 -18.54 23.63
C ALA A 549 4.08 -18.82 24.67
N VAL A 550 5.31 -18.49 24.35
CA VAL A 550 6.50 -18.75 25.21
C VAL A 550 6.75 -17.65 26.25
N ASN A 551 6.12 -16.48 26.12
CA ASN A 551 6.30 -15.38 27.09
C ASN A 551 5.43 -15.49 28.38
N GLY A 552 4.92 -16.69 28.70
CA GLY A 552 4.08 -16.96 29.87
C GLY A 552 4.71 -17.76 31.01
N SER A 553 5.96 -18.15 30.98
CA SER A 553 6.61 -18.74 32.16
C SER A 553 8.15 -18.78 32.05
N ALA A 554 8.75 -18.12 33.01
CA ALA A 554 10.15 -18.08 33.42
C ALA A 554 10.96 -16.88 32.93
N GLU A 555 11.30 -16.04 33.92
CA GLU A 555 12.42 -15.10 33.84
C GLU A 555 13.70 -15.84 33.40
N ALA A 556 14.05 -15.65 32.13
CA ALA A 556 15.42 -15.77 31.66
C ALA A 556 15.58 -14.67 30.61
N ALA A 557 16.41 -13.71 30.93
CA ALA A 557 16.76 -12.58 30.08
C ALA A 557 17.33 -13.09 28.75
N THR A 558 16.50 -13.09 27.70
CA THR A 558 16.98 -13.11 26.33
C THR A 558 16.90 -11.69 25.81
N VAL A 559 18.04 -11.07 25.71
CA VAL A 559 18.24 -9.79 25.04
C VAL A 559 17.90 -10.00 23.57
N SER A 560 16.66 -9.68 23.18
CA SER A 560 16.35 -9.39 21.78
C SER A 560 17.14 -8.13 21.45
N ALA A 561 18.06 -8.22 20.50
CA ALA A 561 18.73 -7.04 19.98
C ALA A 561 17.66 -6.03 19.57
N PRO A 562 17.69 -4.80 20.10
CA PRO A 562 16.75 -3.78 19.71
C PRO A 562 16.96 -3.53 18.22
N SER A 563 15.89 -3.34 17.48
CA SER A 563 15.96 -2.69 16.18
C SER A 563 16.39 -1.24 16.43
N VAL A 564 17.70 -1.06 16.53
CA VAL A 564 18.31 0.26 16.67
C VAL A 564 18.02 0.94 15.33
N GLN A 565 17.21 1.99 15.37
CA GLN A 565 17.22 2.97 14.29
C GLN A 565 18.63 3.55 14.28
N ILE A 566 19.45 3.06 13.37
CA ILE A 566 20.83 3.52 13.22
C ILE A 566 20.76 4.95 12.71
N ASP A 567 21.27 5.89 13.48
CA ASP A 567 21.46 7.27 13.03
C ASP A 567 22.58 7.26 11.98
N LEU A 568 22.21 7.29 10.72
CA LEU A 568 23.14 7.21 9.59
C LEU A 568 24.22 8.31 9.61
N SER A 569 23.98 9.43 10.29
CA SER A 569 24.98 10.49 10.44
C SER A 569 26.20 10.09 11.30
N LYS A 570 26.05 9.02 12.07
CA LYS A 570 27.10 8.46 12.93
C LYS A 570 27.76 7.18 12.39
N VAL A 571 27.33 6.75 11.22
CA VAL A 571 27.88 5.56 10.55
C VAL A 571 29.08 5.99 9.71
N LYS A 572 30.20 5.28 9.87
CA LYS A 572 31.33 5.34 8.96
C LYS A 572 31.51 3.97 8.32
N ILE A 573 31.62 3.98 7.01
CA ILE A 573 31.96 2.81 6.20
C ILE A 573 33.31 3.02 5.54
N GLU A 574 34.02 1.93 5.26
CA GLU A 574 35.25 2.00 4.48
C GLU A 574 34.92 2.57 3.09
N PRO A 575 35.78 3.48 2.56
CA PRO A 575 35.60 4.01 1.22
C PRO A 575 35.72 2.88 0.19
N LEU A 576 34.99 3.03 -0.92
CA LEU A 576 35.11 2.11 -2.06
C LEU A 576 36.53 2.08 -2.58
N PHE A 577 36.97 0.91 -3.05
CA PHE A 577 38.25 0.82 -3.75
C PHE A 577 38.23 1.67 -5.01
N ALA A 578 39.35 2.37 -5.27
CA ALA A 578 39.48 3.20 -6.45
C ALA A 578 39.79 2.39 -7.73
N ASP A 579 40.30 1.17 -7.56
CA ASP A 579 40.69 0.30 -8.67
C ASP A 579 39.58 -0.70 -8.98
N ASP A 580 39.16 -0.77 -10.23
CA ASP A 580 38.20 -1.76 -10.70
C ASP A 580 38.78 -3.17 -10.73
N VAL A 581 37.96 -4.16 -10.39
CA VAL A 581 38.28 -5.57 -10.56
C VAL A 581 37.64 -6.05 -11.87
N ASP A 582 38.45 -6.56 -12.80
CA ASP A 582 37.93 -7.10 -14.04
C ASP A 582 37.07 -8.35 -13.80
N PHE A 583 36.11 -8.55 -14.68
CA PHE A 583 35.15 -9.65 -14.56
C PHE A 583 35.80 -11.02 -14.55
N GLU A 584 36.91 -11.23 -15.27
CA GLU A 584 37.63 -12.49 -15.31
C GLU A 584 38.26 -12.81 -13.94
N THR A 585 38.80 -11.83 -13.25
CA THR A 585 39.35 -11.97 -11.90
C THR A 585 38.23 -12.21 -10.89
N PHE A 586 37.14 -11.45 -10.94
CA PHE A 586 35.99 -11.63 -10.07
C PHE A 586 35.33 -13.01 -10.24
N SER A 587 35.15 -13.48 -11.49
CA SER A 587 34.51 -14.76 -11.80
C SER A 587 35.30 -16.00 -11.32
N LYS A 588 36.55 -15.83 -10.95
CA LYS A 588 37.38 -16.88 -10.28
C LYS A 588 36.99 -17.10 -8.83
N SER A 589 36.22 -16.19 -8.22
CA SER A 589 35.75 -16.32 -6.84
C SER A 589 34.48 -17.19 -6.80
N ASP A 590 34.48 -18.21 -5.91
CA ASP A 590 33.33 -19.12 -5.81
C ASP A 590 32.57 -18.84 -4.50
N PHE A 591 31.58 -17.94 -4.60
CA PHE A 591 30.67 -17.62 -3.52
C PHE A 591 29.53 -18.63 -3.47
N ARG A 592 29.35 -19.26 -2.30
CA ARG A 592 28.34 -20.30 -2.08
C ARG A 592 27.48 -20.02 -0.88
N VAL A 593 26.25 -20.48 -0.95
CA VAL A 593 25.38 -20.64 0.22
C VAL A 593 25.88 -21.80 1.05
N VAL A 594 26.11 -21.58 2.35
CA VAL A 594 26.52 -22.61 3.28
C VAL A 594 25.58 -22.66 4.48
N LYS A 595 25.34 -23.88 5.01
CA LYS A 595 24.57 -24.08 6.26
C LYS A 595 25.50 -24.39 7.39
N ILE A 596 25.31 -23.71 8.52
CA ILE A 596 26.11 -23.92 9.75
C ILE A 596 25.54 -25.13 10.51
N GLU A 597 26.24 -26.26 10.45
CA GLU A 597 25.82 -27.46 11.15
C GLU A 597 26.33 -27.51 12.59
N ALA A 598 27.51 -26.93 12.84
CA ALA A 598 28.05 -26.76 14.17
C ALA A 598 28.90 -25.48 14.24
N CYS A 599 28.91 -24.85 15.40
CA CYS A 599 29.75 -23.70 15.72
C CYS A 599 30.29 -23.88 17.14
N GLU A 600 31.59 -23.66 17.32
CA GLU A 600 32.23 -23.79 18.61
C GLU A 600 33.34 -22.75 18.81
N ALA A 601 33.53 -22.28 20.04
CA ALA A 601 34.62 -21.36 20.37
C ALA A 601 35.99 -22.07 20.26
N VAL A 602 36.96 -21.40 19.62
CA VAL A 602 38.32 -21.96 19.50
C VAL A 602 39.06 -21.86 20.83
N PRO A 603 39.52 -22.96 21.41
CA PRO A 603 40.25 -22.94 22.68
C PRO A 603 41.46 -21.97 22.65
N LYS A 604 41.59 -21.13 23.68
CA LYS A 604 42.62 -20.09 23.82
C LYS A 604 42.49 -18.88 22.87
N SER A 605 41.43 -18.78 22.11
CA SER A 605 41.09 -17.56 21.35
C SER A 605 39.84 -16.93 21.91
N LYS A 606 39.86 -15.60 22.12
CA LYS A 606 38.67 -14.84 22.52
C LYS A 606 37.85 -14.34 21.30
N LYS A 607 38.43 -14.46 20.10
CA LYS A 607 37.87 -13.84 18.88
C LYS A 607 37.40 -14.88 17.87
N LEU A 608 37.92 -16.11 17.92
CA LEU A 608 37.68 -17.08 16.85
C LEU A 608 36.57 -18.06 17.21
N LEU A 609 35.64 -18.20 16.27
CA LEU A 609 34.68 -19.30 16.19
C LEU A 609 35.11 -20.27 15.09
N LYS A 610 34.95 -21.56 15.33
CA LYS A 610 35.13 -22.64 14.35
C LYS A 610 33.78 -23.11 13.88
N PHE A 611 33.57 -23.05 12.58
CA PHE A 611 32.36 -23.46 11.89
C PHE A 611 32.57 -24.81 11.20
N THR A 612 31.58 -25.70 11.35
CA THR A 612 31.41 -26.88 10.51
C THR A 612 30.25 -26.63 9.59
N LEU A 613 30.52 -26.54 8.30
CA LEU A 613 29.59 -26.07 7.29
C LEU A 613 29.23 -27.16 6.28
N ASN A 614 27.98 -27.18 5.88
CA ASN A 614 27.52 -27.88 4.70
C ASN A 614 27.54 -26.89 3.50
N ASP A 615 28.36 -27.16 2.51
CA ASP A 615 28.54 -26.38 1.28
C ASP A 615 27.89 -27.03 0.06
N GLY A 616 26.99 -28.00 0.28
CA GLY A 616 26.33 -28.78 -0.77
C GLY A 616 27.14 -29.93 -1.33
N THR A 617 28.35 -30.17 -0.80
CA THR A 617 29.20 -31.35 -1.13
C THR A 617 29.09 -32.43 -0.05
N ASP A 618 29.57 -33.64 -0.36
CA ASP A 618 29.54 -34.77 0.59
C ASP A 618 30.50 -34.59 1.78
N ARG A 619 31.42 -33.59 1.73
CA ARG A 619 32.34 -33.29 2.81
C ARG A 619 31.86 -32.12 3.66
N LYS A 620 32.24 -32.11 4.93
CA LYS A 620 32.04 -30.97 5.80
C LYS A 620 33.23 -30.00 5.68
N ARG A 621 32.91 -28.72 5.45
CA ARG A 621 33.90 -27.66 5.34
C ARG A 621 34.17 -27.02 6.72
N THR A 622 35.43 -26.80 7.05
CA THR A 622 35.80 -26.07 8.27
C THR A 622 36.22 -24.65 7.92
N ILE A 623 35.57 -23.64 8.53
CA ILE A 623 35.97 -22.23 8.43
C ILE A 623 36.17 -21.66 9.85
N LEU A 624 37.23 -20.88 10.06
CA LEU A 624 37.43 -20.09 11.25
C LEU A 624 37.16 -18.63 10.95
N SER A 625 36.36 -17.97 11.80
CA SER A 625 36.04 -16.54 11.66
C SER A 625 36.21 -15.80 12.98
N GLY A 626 36.69 -14.55 12.92
CA GLY A 626 36.98 -13.70 14.07
C GLY A 626 35.79 -12.98 14.64
N ILE A 627 34.62 -13.62 14.70
CA ILE A 627 33.34 -12.97 15.01
C ILE A 627 32.76 -13.32 16.39
N HIS A 628 33.54 -13.93 17.27
CA HIS A 628 33.11 -14.33 18.62
C HIS A 628 32.76 -13.12 19.53
N GLU A 629 33.23 -11.93 19.20
CA GLU A 629 32.87 -10.69 19.94
C GLU A 629 31.47 -10.19 19.57
N TYR A 630 30.87 -10.73 18.49
CA TYR A 630 29.58 -10.28 17.91
C TYR A 630 28.48 -11.35 17.98
N TYR A 631 28.85 -12.64 18.08
CA TYR A 631 27.93 -13.77 18.06
C TYR A 631 28.36 -14.88 19.02
N GLU A 632 27.38 -15.42 19.72
CA GLU A 632 27.59 -16.67 20.47
C GLU A 632 27.41 -17.89 19.56
N PRO A 633 28.14 -19.00 19.77
CA PRO A 633 28.06 -20.19 18.91
C PRO A 633 26.64 -20.72 18.70
N GLU A 634 25.83 -20.72 19.75
CA GLU A 634 24.46 -21.25 19.77
C GLU A 634 23.50 -20.45 18.86
N GLU A 635 23.77 -19.17 18.66
CA GLU A 635 22.97 -18.29 17.81
C GLU A 635 23.13 -18.57 16.31
N LEU A 636 24.24 -19.20 15.96
CA LEU A 636 24.68 -19.40 14.58
C LEU A 636 24.39 -20.82 14.06
N VAL A 637 24.22 -21.81 14.91
CA VAL A 637 23.93 -23.19 14.49
C VAL A 637 22.57 -23.27 13.82
N GLY A 638 22.51 -23.92 12.65
CA GLY A 638 21.32 -24.06 11.83
C GLY A 638 21.05 -22.89 10.87
N LYS A 639 21.83 -21.81 10.95
CA LYS A 639 21.70 -20.64 10.06
C LYS A 639 22.34 -20.89 8.70
N THR A 640 21.80 -20.18 7.70
CA THR A 640 22.29 -20.17 6.32
C THR A 640 23.00 -18.85 6.05
N CYS A 641 24.21 -18.90 5.51
CA CYS A 641 25.01 -17.71 5.24
C CYS A 641 25.84 -17.85 3.95
N VAL A 642 26.61 -16.82 3.63
CA VAL A 642 27.45 -16.76 2.43
C VAL A 642 28.89 -17.02 2.80
N ALA A 643 29.57 -17.88 2.02
CA ALA A 643 31.00 -18.11 2.12
C ALA A 643 31.67 -18.09 0.75
N ILE A 644 32.93 -17.62 0.71
CA ILE A 644 33.83 -17.88 -0.42
C ILE A 644 34.55 -19.20 -0.15
N THR A 645 34.36 -20.15 -1.06
CA THR A 645 34.70 -21.57 -0.84
C THR A 645 35.98 -22.04 -1.54
N ASN A 646 36.51 -21.25 -2.47
CA ASN A 646 37.70 -21.59 -3.24
C ASN A 646 38.97 -20.86 -2.82
N LEU A 647 39.02 -20.35 -1.58
CA LEU A 647 40.27 -19.84 -1.01
C LEU A 647 41.19 -21.00 -0.59
N PRO A 648 42.50 -20.86 -0.76
CA PRO A 648 43.42 -21.85 -0.30
C PRO A 648 43.35 -22.01 1.24
N PRO A 649 43.45 -23.24 1.79
CA PRO A 649 43.37 -23.44 3.22
C PRO A 649 44.44 -22.64 3.98
N ARG A 650 44.03 -21.96 5.06
CA ARG A 650 44.89 -21.15 5.91
C ARG A 650 44.91 -21.72 7.33
N LYS A 651 46.08 -21.97 7.84
CA LYS A 651 46.25 -22.51 9.21
C LYS A 651 46.07 -21.40 10.25
N MET A 652 45.08 -21.53 11.12
CA MET A 652 44.79 -20.60 12.20
C MET A 652 44.66 -21.38 13.51
N MET A 653 45.44 -21.04 14.53
CA MET A 653 45.48 -21.75 15.83
C MET A 653 45.62 -23.27 15.71
N GLY A 654 46.31 -23.74 14.66
CA GLY A 654 46.53 -25.17 14.42
C GLY A 654 45.44 -25.89 13.64
N ILE A 655 44.34 -25.19 13.27
CA ILE A 655 43.21 -25.69 12.50
C ILE A 655 43.27 -25.07 11.10
N ASP A 656 43.01 -25.87 10.07
CA ASP A 656 42.94 -25.37 8.69
C ASP A 656 41.56 -24.77 8.41
N SER A 657 41.55 -23.49 8.07
CA SER A 657 40.35 -22.76 7.60
C SER A 657 40.27 -22.83 6.08
N GLU A 658 39.21 -23.39 5.54
CA GLU A 658 39.04 -23.74 4.11
C GLU A 658 38.11 -22.77 3.38
N GLY A 659 38.16 -21.51 3.69
CA GLY A 659 37.33 -20.45 3.10
C GLY A 659 37.12 -19.27 4.04
N MET A 660 36.19 -18.40 3.74
CA MET A 660 35.85 -17.23 4.54
C MET A 660 34.34 -16.99 4.53
N LEU A 661 33.75 -16.74 5.69
CA LEU A 661 32.38 -16.24 5.80
C LEU A 661 32.35 -14.76 5.45
N ILE A 662 31.28 -14.33 4.75
CA ILE A 662 31.14 -12.95 4.32
C ILE A 662 30.32 -12.16 5.35
N SER A 663 30.86 -11.02 5.77
CA SER A 663 30.28 -10.14 6.79
C SER A 663 30.33 -8.70 6.32
N ALA A 664 29.33 -7.92 6.69
CA ALA A 664 29.36 -6.46 6.58
C ALA A 664 30.00 -5.87 7.84
N VAL A 665 30.99 -5.00 7.67
CA VAL A 665 31.70 -4.32 8.76
C VAL A 665 31.50 -2.81 8.62
N TYR A 666 31.22 -2.13 9.71
CA TYR A 666 31.02 -0.68 9.76
C TYR A 666 31.41 -0.15 11.14
N GLU A 667 31.61 1.17 11.26
CA GLU A 667 31.80 1.86 12.53
C GLU A 667 30.53 2.66 12.87
N TYR A 668 30.00 2.47 14.07
CA TYR A 668 28.87 3.24 14.58
C TYR A 668 29.23 3.86 15.92
N ASP A 669 29.18 5.18 16.01
CA ASP A 669 29.49 5.95 17.23
C ASP A 669 30.86 5.58 17.84
N GLY A 670 31.87 5.38 16.97
CA GLY A 670 33.25 5.03 17.36
C GLY A 670 33.46 3.56 17.78
N ARG A 671 32.49 2.67 17.52
CA ARG A 671 32.58 1.23 17.77
C ARG A 671 32.40 0.47 16.47
N GLU A 672 33.22 -0.58 16.29
CA GLU A 672 33.07 -1.50 15.18
C GLU A 672 31.80 -2.34 15.33
N GLY A 673 30.98 -2.39 14.29
CA GLY A 673 29.85 -3.28 14.13
C GLY A 673 30.12 -4.31 13.02
N LEU A 674 29.68 -5.56 13.23
CA LEU A 674 29.83 -6.63 12.25
C LEU A 674 28.53 -7.42 12.14
N ASN A 675 28.05 -7.60 10.91
CA ASN A 675 26.90 -8.46 10.64
C ASN A 675 27.28 -9.53 9.61
N LEU A 676 27.14 -10.80 10.00
CA LEU A 676 27.29 -11.93 9.07
C LEU A 676 26.14 -11.88 8.04
N LEU A 677 26.47 -12.05 6.75
CA LEU A 677 25.44 -12.07 5.70
C LEU A 677 24.62 -13.35 5.79
N MET A 678 23.50 -13.27 6.48
CA MET A 678 22.53 -14.34 6.63
C MET A 678 21.58 -14.37 5.45
N LEU A 679 21.27 -15.57 4.97
CA LEU A 679 20.31 -15.83 3.92
C LEU A 679 19.09 -16.57 4.48
N ASP A 680 18.05 -16.70 3.67
CA ASP A 680 16.88 -17.50 4.02
C ASP A 680 17.28 -18.98 4.12
N ASP A 681 16.88 -19.64 5.22
CA ASP A 681 17.25 -21.02 5.49
C ASP A 681 16.61 -22.03 4.53
N SER A 682 15.68 -21.61 3.66
CA SER A 682 15.12 -22.42 2.58
C SER A 682 16.07 -22.57 1.38
N ILE A 683 17.07 -21.70 1.25
CA ILE A 683 18.03 -21.76 0.15
C ILE A 683 18.93 -23.00 0.35
N PRO A 684 19.05 -23.87 -0.66
CA PRO A 684 19.85 -25.08 -0.52
C PRO A 684 21.35 -24.77 -0.36
N ALA A 685 22.02 -25.52 0.51
CA ALA A 685 23.47 -25.46 0.63
C ALA A 685 24.12 -25.79 -0.71
N GLY A 686 25.19 -25.08 -1.06
CA GLY A 686 25.91 -25.23 -2.33
C GLY A 686 25.37 -24.35 -3.46
N ALA A 687 24.25 -23.66 -3.29
CA ALA A 687 23.78 -22.70 -4.29
C ALA A 687 24.85 -21.63 -4.55
N LYS A 688 25.16 -21.39 -5.83
CA LYS A 688 26.17 -20.42 -6.25
C LYS A 688 25.57 -19.02 -6.30
N LEU A 689 26.33 -18.02 -5.83
CA LEU A 689 26.00 -16.61 -5.99
C LEU A 689 26.78 -16.04 -7.20
N TYR A 690 26.12 -15.17 -7.93
CA TYR A 690 26.64 -14.52 -9.14
C TYR A 690 26.70 -13.00 -8.94
#